data_21320d9363b1888285a5839595a9e9d5
#
_entry.id   21320d9363b1888285a5839595a9e9d5
#
_cell.length_a   1.000
_cell.length_b   1.000
_cell.length_c   1.000
_cell.angle_alpha   90.00
_cell.angle_beta   90.00
_cell.angle_gamma   90.00
#
_symmetry.space_group_name_H-M   'P 1'
#
loop_
_entity.id
_entity.type
_entity.pdbx_description
1 polymer ?
#
loop_
_entity_poly.entity_id
_entity_poly.type
_entity_poly.pdbx_seq_one_letter_code
_entity_poly.pdbx_strand_id
1 'polypeptide(L)'
;MPEGDRTAIVVTTVDTLPAGAPQPPQGCQVPDKPESYALWVHPAPGGGASVWCVGKDVRGALFAAGRLIRVAHFGKQIFTLPKDTRIATSPKYPIRGHQLGYRNTANSYDAWDLATYEQYIRDLILFGTNGIELIPSFDPELVDGPVMKRKMWDMNIDLANLIASYGLDVMFWIPALEDLSKPEEAEKALKIRRQIFESCKRIDVVLVPGGDDGENPAEYLMPWLEKMAPLLHETHPNAQLWVSNQTFEHPENDYFFRYLEEKKPNWLTGVAFGPWIKMTLEELRQRTPQQYLVRHYPDITHCVRCQYPVPDWDRAFAHTLGREPIAPRPKDMGYIHNHYAPLTSGFVTYSDGIHDDFNKILWSALGWDPDTNIKEVAKEYAKVFFGDAYADVGADGLFLLEENWRGPISKNTTIEKTLALWKNIADKEPELLQNNWRLQMYLFRAYYDMYVKEKAAAEAKAEEKAYAALRQYPQKGIREAVNQAGAELAALDDAPPGAEFRKHIETLGRQLLDSIGFQLSVKEPFLAKNSERGAVLDWLDQPLNDRPWLEKQFQNILVARNEATQKELLEKVLNWENPGEGGFYDDLGNPQKQPHLVKQKSWEEDPGYVQSPQCEYSTSSMRLSWQDQAQTLFGTPLIVKYDNLDPNAAYKLRVTYAGRFRATMKLTADGTFEIHGPMPQPNPIEPVEFDIPTDATKDGSLELSWNLIEGRGCQVAEVWLLKK
;
A
#
# COMPACT_ATOMS: atom_id res chain seq x y z
N MET A 1 -13.43 -44.67 17.23
CA MET A 1 -14.23 -44.55 16.00
C MET A 1 -15.66 -44.22 16.42
N PRO A 2 -16.35 -43.29 15.79
CA PRO A 2 -17.74 -43.00 16.14
C PRO A 2 -18.63 -44.18 15.81
N GLU A 3 -19.54 -44.49 16.72
CA GLU A 3 -20.61 -45.47 16.49
C GLU A 3 -21.86 -44.78 15.95
N GLY A 4 -22.45 -45.31 14.90
CA GLY A 4 -23.65 -44.78 14.24
C GLY A 4 -23.33 -43.60 13.27
N ASP A 5 -24.33 -42.76 12.98
CA ASP A 5 -24.29 -41.63 12.02
C ASP A 5 -23.42 -40.43 12.45
N ARG A 6 -22.53 -40.60 13.42
CA ARG A 6 -21.66 -39.51 13.92
C ARG A 6 -20.41 -39.35 13.07
N THR A 7 -20.04 -38.10 12.82
CA THR A 7 -18.75 -37.76 12.22
C THR A 7 -17.74 -37.33 13.30
N ALA A 8 -16.56 -37.94 13.28
CA ALA A 8 -15.45 -37.54 14.14
C ALA A 8 -14.45 -36.75 13.35
N ILE A 9 -13.93 -35.66 13.93
CA ILE A 9 -12.79 -34.90 13.39
C ILE A 9 -11.57 -35.27 14.25
N VAL A 10 -10.51 -35.74 13.60
CA VAL A 10 -9.24 -36.09 14.24
C VAL A 10 -8.17 -35.17 13.76
N VAL A 11 -7.59 -34.38 14.68
CA VAL A 11 -6.44 -33.49 14.41
C VAL A 11 -5.24 -34.10 15.14
N THR A 12 -4.18 -34.44 14.42
CA THR A 12 -3.00 -35.11 14.96
C THR A 12 -1.77 -34.86 14.09
N THR A 13 -0.62 -35.36 14.54
CA THR A 13 0.61 -35.39 13.74
C THR A 13 0.96 -36.79 13.31
N VAL A 14 1.89 -36.97 12.39
CA VAL A 14 2.37 -38.30 11.96
C VAL A 14 2.95 -39.10 13.13
N ASP A 15 3.57 -38.45 14.10
CA ASP A 15 4.22 -39.07 15.25
C ASP A 15 3.22 -39.45 16.37
N THR A 16 2.02 -38.85 16.35
CA THR A 16 0.98 -39.05 17.38
C THR A 16 -0.27 -39.75 16.82
N LEU A 17 -0.16 -40.36 15.65
CA LEU A 17 -1.26 -41.15 15.07
C LEU A 17 -1.73 -42.24 16.04
N PRO A 18 -3.05 -42.30 16.36
CA PRO A 18 -3.56 -43.33 17.25
C PRO A 18 -3.44 -44.73 16.62
N ALA A 19 -3.24 -45.75 17.47
CA ALA A 19 -3.22 -47.13 17.03
C ALA A 19 -4.52 -47.48 16.29
N GLY A 20 -4.40 -48.09 15.09
CA GLY A 20 -5.53 -48.39 14.23
C GLY A 20 -6.07 -47.22 13.41
N ALA A 21 -5.35 -46.12 13.32
CA ALA A 21 -5.67 -45.03 12.38
C ALA A 21 -5.79 -45.57 10.95
N PRO A 22 -6.80 -45.14 10.17
CA PRO A 22 -6.92 -45.54 8.77
C PRO A 22 -5.74 -45.03 7.95
N GLN A 23 -5.29 -45.86 7.02
CA GLN A 23 -4.26 -45.42 6.06
C GLN A 23 -4.80 -44.28 5.20
N PRO A 24 -3.98 -43.26 4.93
CA PRO A 24 -4.39 -42.21 4.02
C PRO A 24 -4.65 -42.77 2.60
N PRO A 25 -5.64 -42.26 1.88
CA PRO A 25 -5.89 -42.65 0.49
C PRO A 25 -4.65 -42.46 -0.39
N GLN A 26 -4.61 -43.20 -1.50
CA GLN A 26 -3.53 -43.03 -2.49
C GLN A 26 -3.41 -41.56 -2.92
N GLY A 27 -2.19 -41.01 -2.89
CA GLY A 27 -1.90 -39.63 -3.21
C GLY A 27 -2.23 -38.62 -2.09
N CYS A 28 -2.66 -39.10 -0.92
CA CYS A 28 -2.99 -38.24 0.24
C CYS A 28 -2.07 -38.50 1.45
N GLN A 29 -0.81 -38.90 1.19
CA GLN A 29 0.20 -39.00 2.23
C GLN A 29 0.71 -37.64 2.66
N VAL A 30 1.00 -37.43 3.93
CA VAL A 30 1.63 -36.20 4.43
C VAL A 30 3.01 -36.06 3.80
N PRO A 31 3.29 -34.95 3.07
CA PRO A 31 4.61 -34.74 2.51
C PRO A 31 5.69 -34.63 3.60
N ASP A 32 6.92 -35.07 3.31
CA ASP A 32 8.05 -35.03 4.26
C ASP A 32 8.75 -33.67 4.24
N LYS A 33 8.00 -32.62 4.63
CA LYS A 33 8.49 -31.23 4.77
C LYS A 33 7.88 -30.60 6.01
N PRO A 34 8.55 -29.65 6.65
CA PRO A 34 7.96 -28.89 7.77
C PRO A 34 6.60 -28.27 7.37
N GLU A 35 5.69 -28.22 8.32
CA GLU A 35 4.35 -27.62 8.17
C GLU A 35 3.42 -28.34 7.17
N SER A 36 3.86 -29.41 6.53
CA SER A 36 3.03 -30.21 5.61
C SER A 36 1.86 -30.85 6.32
N TYR A 37 0.80 -31.12 5.57
CA TYR A 37 -0.34 -31.87 6.10
C TYR A 37 -1.06 -32.69 5.02
N ALA A 38 -1.87 -33.60 5.49
CA ALA A 38 -2.91 -34.25 4.71
C ALA A 38 -4.27 -34.14 5.41
N LEU A 39 -5.32 -33.99 4.60
CA LEU A 39 -6.72 -33.92 5.03
C LEU A 39 -7.53 -34.86 4.16
N TRP A 40 -8.25 -35.81 4.78
CA TRP A 40 -9.11 -36.72 4.04
C TRP A 40 -10.33 -37.17 4.85
N VAL A 41 -11.37 -37.58 4.16
CA VAL A 41 -12.56 -38.25 4.74
C VAL A 41 -12.38 -39.75 4.64
N HIS A 42 -12.56 -40.45 5.77
CA HIS A 42 -12.57 -41.90 5.84
C HIS A 42 -13.96 -42.37 6.22
N PRO A 43 -14.65 -43.18 5.37
CA PRO A 43 -15.94 -43.75 5.71
C PRO A 43 -15.83 -44.73 6.91
N ALA A 44 -16.78 -44.65 7.82
CA ALA A 44 -16.87 -45.58 8.96
C ALA A 44 -17.92 -46.69 8.69
N PRO A 45 -17.74 -47.91 9.23
CA PRO A 45 -18.76 -48.90 9.18
C PRO A 45 -20.05 -48.41 9.87
N GLY A 46 -21.20 -48.58 9.24
CA GLY A 46 -22.49 -48.15 9.80
C GLY A 46 -22.99 -46.77 9.34
N GLY A 47 -22.35 -46.14 8.33
CA GLY A 47 -22.85 -44.91 7.71
C GLY A 47 -22.20 -43.63 8.18
N GLY A 48 -21.40 -43.64 9.26
CA GLY A 48 -20.63 -42.46 9.72
C GLY A 48 -19.34 -42.23 8.94
N ALA A 49 -18.63 -41.17 9.29
CA ALA A 49 -17.34 -40.85 8.71
C ALA A 49 -16.36 -40.29 9.76
N SER A 50 -15.08 -40.37 9.48
CA SER A 50 -14.06 -39.61 10.21
C SER A 50 -13.29 -38.71 9.26
N VAL A 51 -13.05 -37.46 9.68
CA VAL A 51 -12.22 -36.49 8.97
C VAL A 51 -10.86 -36.45 9.64
N TRP A 52 -9.83 -36.70 8.87
CA TRP A 52 -8.46 -36.79 9.37
C TRP A 52 -7.66 -35.56 8.90
N CYS A 53 -7.21 -34.79 9.88
CA CYS A 53 -6.31 -33.65 9.70
C CYS A 53 -4.94 -34.04 10.29
N VAL A 54 -4.03 -34.49 9.45
CA VAL A 54 -2.74 -35.02 9.90
C VAL A 54 -1.60 -34.13 9.44
N GLY A 55 -0.89 -33.53 10.38
CA GLY A 55 0.28 -32.71 10.11
C GLY A 55 1.58 -33.52 10.17
N LYS A 56 2.62 -33.07 9.43
CA LYS A 56 4.00 -33.52 9.62
C LYS A 56 4.46 -33.21 11.03
N ASP A 57 4.08 -32.01 11.51
CA ASP A 57 4.34 -31.46 12.82
C ASP A 57 3.09 -30.71 13.35
N VAL A 58 3.20 -30.09 14.51
CA VAL A 58 2.08 -29.40 15.15
C VAL A 58 1.53 -28.25 14.29
N ARG A 59 2.41 -27.48 13.59
CA ARG A 59 1.98 -26.42 12.65
C ARG A 59 1.23 -27.02 11.46
N GLY A 60 1.72 -28.15 10.92
CA GLY A 60 1.02 -28.86 9.85
C GLY A 60 -0.38 -29.31 10.28
N ALA A 61 -0.55 -29.81 11.52
CA ALA A 61 -1.85 -30.17 12.06
C ALA A 61 -2.78 -28.95 12.23
N LEU A 62 -2.24 -27.82 12.67
CA LEU A 62 -2.96 -26.54 12.77
C LEU A 62 -3.45 -26.04 11.39
N PHE A 63 -2.58 -26.07 10.38
CA PHE A 63 -2.93 -25.69 9.02
C PHE A 63 -3.92 -26.67 8.36
N ALA A 64 -3.85 -27.97 8.68
CA ALA A 64 -4.85 -28.94 8.25
C ALA A 64 -6.24 -28.61 8.81
N ALA A 65 -6.33 -28.22 10.09
CA ALA A 65 -7.58 -27.78 10.70
C ALA A 65 -8.09 -26.48 10.05
N GLY A 66 -7.22 -25.52 9.77
CA GLY A 66 -7.55 -24.31 9.02
C GLY A 66 -8.08 -24.63 7.61
N ARG A 67 -7.44 -25.57 6.91
CA ARG A 67 -7.91 -26.01 5.59
C ARG A 67 -9.29 -26.69 5.67
N LEU A 68 -9.53 -27.48 6.70
CA LEU A 68 -10.84 -28.08 6.92
C LEU A 68 -11.93 -27.02 7.02
N ILE A 69 -11.71 -25.94 7.77
CA ILE A 69 -12.66 -24.84 7.90
C ILE A 69 -12.93 -24.17 6.54
N ARG A 70 -11.91 -23.96 5.73
CA ARG A 70 -12.06 -23.33 4.40
C ARG A 70 -12.83 -24.18 3.39
N VAL A 71 -12.66 -25.52 3.43
CA VAL A 71 -13.31 -26.43 2.46
C VAL A 71 -14.67 -26.93 2.91
N ALA A 72 -14.94 -27.00 4.22
CA ALA A 72 -16.22 -27.43 4.76
C ALA A 72 -17.34 -26.42 4.45
N HIS A 73 -18.57 -26.91 4.41
CA HIS A 73 -19.77 -26.09 4.29
C HIS A 73 -20.46 -26.00 5.65
N PHE A 74 -20.75 -24.77 6.06
CA PHE A 74 -21.38 -24.44 7.33
C PHE A 74 -22.76 -23.86 7.09
N GLY A 75 -23.77 -24.42 7.74
CA GLY A 75 -25.10 -23.88 7.83
C GLY A 75 -25.56 -23.84 9.28
N LYS A 76 -26.81 -23.41 9.53
CA LYS A 76 -27.37 -23.39 10.87
C LYS A 76 -27.45 -24.81 11.40
N GLN A 77 -26.56 -25.20 12.33
CA GLN A 77 -26.39 -26.52 12.89
C GLN A 77 -26.03 -27.63 11.86
N ILE A 78 -25.47 -27.24 10.71
CA ILE A 78 -25.05 -28.14 9.65
C ILE A 78 -23.57 -27.95 9.39
N PHE A 79 -22.82 -29.06 9.38
CA PHE A 79 -21.46 -29.16 8.92
C PHE A 79 -21.40 -30.28 7.88
N THR A 80 -20.98 -29.95 6.67
CA THR A 80 -20.79 -30.94 5.60
C THR A 80 -19.44 -30.79 4.92
N LEU A 81 -18.91 -31.92 4.48
CA LEU A 81 -17.66 -32.01 3.73
C LEU A 81 -17.85 -33.04 2.61
N PRO A 82 -17.39 -32.77 1.37
CA PRO A 82 -17.44 -33.72 0.28
C PRO A 82 -16.75 -35.06 0.69
N LYS A 83 -17.39 -36.17 0.43
CA LYS A 83 -16.89 -37.55 0.85
C LYS A 83 -15.57 -37.91 0.18
N ASP A 84 -15.27 -37.32 -0.95
CA ASP A 84 -14.05 -37.51 -1.72
C ASP A 84 -12.96 -36.49 -1.40
N THR A 85 -13.13 -35.68 -0.36
CA THR A 85 -12.12 -34.74 0.10
C THR A 85 -10.81 -35.44 0.38
N ARG A 86 -9.76 -35.07 -0.37
CA ARG A 86 -8.39 -35.58 -0.29
C ARG A 86 -7.43 -34.46 -0.61
N ILE A 87 -6.69 -33.99 0.36
CA ILE A 87 -5.73 -32.88 0.21
C ILE A 87 -4.43 -33.34 0.88
N ALA A 88 -3.32 -33.26 0.15
CA ALA A 88 -1.98 -33.43 0.70
C ALA A 88 -1.12 -32.30 0.13
N THR A 89 -0.49 -31.51 1.00
CA THR A 89 0.20 -30.28 0.58
C THR A 89 1.31 -29.88 1.55
N SER A 90 2.24 -29.10 1.06
CA SER A 90 3.31 -28.48 1.85
C SER A 90 3.52 -27.04 1.39
N PRO A 91 3.94 -26.13 2.29
CA PRO A 91 4.22 -24.76 1.88
C PRO A 91 5.43 -24.69 0.94
N LYS A 92 5.34 -23.79 -0.03
CA LYS A 92 6.44 -23.48 -0.97
C LYS A 92 7.50 -22.63 -0.28
N TYR A 93 7.08 -21.60 0.44
CA TYR A 93 7.96 -20.66 1.10
C TYR A 93 7.90 -20.85 2.63
N PRO A 94 9.08 -20.94 3.31
CA PRO A 94 9.13 -21.18 4.74
C PRO A 94 8.73 -19.98 5.59
N ILE A 95 8.82 -18.75 5.06
CA ILE A 95 8.48 -17.52 5.77
C ILE A 95 7.20 -16.93 5.14
N ARG A 96 6.12 -16.83 5.94
CA ARG A 96 4.81 -16.32 5.53
C ARG A 96 4.23 -15.52 6.69
N GLY A 97 4.77 -14.31 6.89
CA GLY A 97 4.48 -13.47 8.04
C GLY A 97 3.77 -12.17 7.70
N HIS A 98 3.20 -11.56 8.74
CA HIS A 98 2.59 -10.24 8.67
C HIS A 98 2.96 -9.42 9.89
N GLN A 99 3.19 -8.11 9.69
CA GLN A 99 3.40 -7.18 10.77
C GLN A 99 2.04 -6.75 11.37
N LEU A 100 1.89 -6.87 12.68
CA LEU A 100 0.72 -6.46 13.45
C LEU A 100 1.17 -5.62 14.66
N GLY A 101 1.69 -4.42 14.38
CA GLY A 101 2.27 -3.56 15.40
C GLY A 101 1.24 -2.88 16.28
N TYR A 102 1.30 -3.08 17.61
CA TYR A 102 0.55 -2.27 18.59
C TYR A 102 1.29 -0.96 18.82
N ARG A 103 0.99 0.05 18.00
CA ARG A 103 1.64 1.36 18.02
C ARG A 103 0.68 2.47 17.61
N ASN A 104 0.92 3.68 18.08
CA ASN A 104 0.06 4.85 17.88
C ASN A 104 -0.13 5.35 16.43
N THR A 105 0.61 4.81 15.50
CA THR A 105 0.48 5.11 14.07
C THR A 105 -0.20 4.00 13.28
N ALA A 106 -0.54 2.90 13.94
CA ALA A 106 -1.34 1.84 13.35
C ALA A 106 -2.81 2.22 13.38
N ASN A 107 -3.47 2.04 12.24
CA ASN A 107 -4.79 2.56 11.96
C ASN A 107 -5.94 1.93 12.79
N SER A 108 -5.79 0.67 13.20
CA SER A 108 -6.78 -0.05 14.01
C SER A 108 -6.13 -0.86 15.13
N TYR A 109 -4.91 -1.31 14.94
CA TYR A 109 -4.22 -2.20 15.88
C TYR A 109 -4.01 -1.58 17.25
N ASP A 110 -3.79 -0.28 17.36
CA ASP A 110 -3.62 0.44 18.61
C ASP A 110 -4.90 0.52 19.48
N ALA A 111 -6.06 0.30 18.87
CA ALA A 111 -7.34 0.23 19.58
C ALA A 111 -7.69 -1.18 20.09
N TRP A 112 -6.97 -2.21 19.67
CA TRP A 112 -7.31 -3.59 19.95
C TRP A 112 -6.90 -4.04 21.34
N ASP A 113 -7.70 -4.96 21.87
CA ASP A 113 -7.31 -5.78 23.02
C ASP A 113 -6.71 -7.12 22.56
N LEU A 114 -6.23 -7.90 23.52
CA LEU A 114 -5.60 -9.19 23.25
C LEU A 114 -6.55 -10.18 22.57
N ALA A 115 -7.85 -10.14 22.91
CA ALA A 115 -8.84 -11.05 22.33
C ALA A 115 -9.11 -10.74 20.84
N THR A 116 -9.12 -9.47 20.48
CA THR A 116 -9.25 -9.03 19.10
C THR A 116 -8.02 -9.43 18.26
N TYR A 117 -6.83 -9.27 18.82
CA TYR A 117 -5.59 -9.77 18.20
C TYR A 117 -5.62 -11.30 18.03
N GLU A 118 -6.03 -12.03 19.05
CA GLU A 118 -6.11 -13.48 18.99
C GLU A 118 -7.04 -13.95 17.89
N GLN A 119 -8.24 -13.35 17.77
CA GLN A 119 -9.16 -13.70 16.71
C GLN A 119 -8.57 -13.41 15.32
N TYR A 120 -7.93 -12.25 15.15
CA TYR A 120 -7.33 -11.89 13.87
C TYR A 120 -6.15 -12.80 13.49
N ILE A 121 -5.32 -13.16 14.45
CA ILE A 121 -4.22 -14.14 14.25
C ILE A 121 -4.80 -15.50 13.82
N ARG A 122 -5.89 -15.97 14.44
CA ARG A 122 -6.60 -17.18 14.01
C ARG A 122 -7.09 -17.08 12.57
N ASP A 123 -7.66 -15.94 12.18
CA ASP A 123 -8.13 -15.70 10.81
C ASP A 123 -6.98 -15.82 9.81
N LEU A 124 -5.81 -15.25 10.12
CA LEU A 124 -4.60 -15.36 9.28
C LEU A 124 -4.06 -16.80 9.20
N ILE A 125 -4.06 -17.53 10.32
CA ILE A 125 -3.64 -18.95 10.38
C ILE A 125 -4.47 -19.81 9.42
N LEU A 126 -5.77 -19.55 9.27
CA LEU A 126 -6.62 -20.29 8.35
C LEU A 126 -6.05 -20.34 6.93
N PHE A 127 -5.31 -19.32 6.50
CA PHE A 127 -4.76 -19.21 5.16
C PHE A 127 -3.26 -19.45 5.07
N GLY A 128 -2.62 -19.89 6.16
CA GLY A 128 -1.24 -20.40 6.12
C GLY A 128 -0.18 -19.43 6.65
N THR A 129 -0.56 -18.34 7.33
CA THR A 129 0.38 -17.47 8.07
C THR A 129 1.11 -18.26 9.14
N ASN A 130 2.45 -18.15 9.20
CA ASN A 130 3.27 -18.86 10.17
C ASN A 130 4.11 -17.97 11.08
N GLY A 131 4.08 -16.65 10.90
CA GLY A 131 4.79 -15.70 11.75
C GLY A 131 4.07 -14.37 11.87
N ILE A 132 4.20 -13.73 13.02
CA ILE A 132 3.67 -12.40 13.29
C ILE A 132 4.80 -11.51 13.75
N GLU A 133 4.98 -10.37 13.08
CA GLU A 133 5.98 -9.37 13.41
C GLU A 133 5.37 -8.26 14.26
N LEU A 134 5.94 -8.05 15.43
CA LEU A 134 5.56 -7.02 16.39
C LEU A 134 6.53 -5.84 16.33
N ILE A 135 6.09 -4.70 16.82
CA ILE A 135 6.90 -3.49 16.96
C ILE A 135 6.97 -3.17 18.45
N PRO A 136 8.09 -3.45 19.15
CA PRO A 136 8.20 -3.21 20.56
C PRO A 136 8.31 -1.71 20.87
N SER A 137 7.90 -1.32 22.05
CA SER A 137 8.22 -0.01 22.63
C SER A 137 9.65 0.01 23.13
N PHE A 138 10.31 1.16 23.06
CA PHE A 138 11.59 1.43 23.72
C PHE A 138 11.43 2.11 25.07
N ASP A 139 10.21 2.46 25.45
CA ASP A 139 9.83 3.00 26.76
C ASP A 139 8.79 2.08 27.41
N PRO A 140 9.12 1.44 28.55
CA PRO A 140 8.20 0.56 29.27
C PRO A 140 6.92 1.24 29.76
N GLU A 141 6.93 2.56 29.94
CA GLU A 141 5.78 3.31 30.46
C GLU A 141 4.91 3.93 29.35
N LEU A 142 5.29 3.78 28.10
CA LEU A 142 4.62 4.44 26.98
C LEU A 142 3.19 3.93 26.78
N VAL A 143 2.24 4.85 26.88
CA VAL A 143 0.88 4.75 26.33
C VAL A 143 0.74 5.95 25.39
N ASP A 144 0.74 5.71 24.11
CA ASP A 144 0.76 6.78 23.12
C ASP A 144 -0.43 6.68 22.16
N GLY A 145 -1.39 7.55 22.35
CA GLY A 145 -2.59 7.65 21.51
C GLY A 145 -3.90 7.59 22.31
N PRO A 146 -4.97 8.19 21.77
CA PRO A 146 -6.25 8.32 22.48
C PRO A 146 -7.02 7.01 22.63
N VAL A 147 -6.73 6.01 21.78
CA VAL A 147 -7.45 4.72 21.75
C VAL A 147 -6.70 3.59 22.45
N MET A 148 -5.42 3.78 22.76
CA MET A 148 -4.61 2.78 23.45
C MET A 148 -5.07 2.59 24.90
N LYS A 149 -5.37 1.35 25.28
CA LYS A 149 -5.85 0.99 26.62
C LYS A 149 -4.76 0.39 27.50
N ARG A 150 -3.60 0.06 26.93
CA ARG A 150 -2.49 -0.63 27.60
C ARG A 150 -1.15 0.01 27.22
N LYS A 151 -0.15 -0.16 28.09
CA LYS A 151 1.24 0.14 27.75
C LYS A 151 1.68 -0.71 26.57
N MET A 152 2.37 -0.10 25.61
CA MET A 152 2.89 -0.83 24.44
C MET A 152 3.81 -1.98 24.84
N TRP A 153 4.62 -1.78 25.87
CA TRP A 153 5.53 -2.81 26.38
C TRP A 153 4.78 -4.07 26.84
N ASP A 154 3.78 -3.90 27.72
CA ASP A 154 3.00 -5.02 28.25
C ASP A 154 2.20 -5.73 27.17
N MET A 155 1.62 -4.96 26.23
CA MET A 155 0.88 -5.55 25.12
C MET A 155 1.80 -6.40 24.21
N ASN A 156 3.00 -5.92 23.90
CA ASN A 156 3.94 -6.68 23.07
C ASN A 156 4.40 -7.98 23.74
N ILE A 157 4.60 -7.99 25.06
CA ILE A 157 4.91 -9.23 25.82
C ILE A 157 3.76 -10.22 25.74
N ASP A 158 2.52 -9.77 25.95
CA ASP A 158 1.35 -10.64 25.90
C ASP A 158 1.10 -11.15 24.47
N LEU A 159 1.30 -10.32 23.45
CA LEU A 159 1.21 -10.74 22.04
C LEU A 159 2.30 -11.76 21.69
N ALA A 160 3.53 -11.57 22.14
CA ALA A 160 4.60 -12.54 21.95
C ALA A 160 4.25 -13.91 22.57
N ASN A 161 3.71 -13.90 23.78
CA ASN A 161 3.23 -15.14 24.45
C ASN A 161 2.05 -15.77 23.69
N LEU A 162 1.11 -14.97 23.23
CA LEU A 162 -0.05 -15.43 22.45
C LEU A 162 0.39 -16.09 21.13
N ILE A 163 1.24 -15.43 20.35
CA ILE A 163 1.79 -15.94 19.08
C ILE A 163 2.52 -17.26 19.31
N ALA A 164 3.37 -17.32 20.34
CA ALA A 164 4.11 -18.50 20.73
C ALA A 164 3.17 -19.67 21.13
N SER A 165 2.01 -19.37 21.75
CA SER A 165 1.03 -20.38 22.17
C SER A 165 0.38 -21.12 21.00
N TYR A 166 0.27 -20.47 19.83
CA TYR A 166 -0.16 -21.08 18.56
C TYR A 166 1.00 -21.78 17.82
N GLY A 167 2.21 -21.75 18.35
CA GLY A 167 3.39 -22.32 17.72
C GLY A 167 3.89 -21.51 16.52
N LEU A 168 3.41 -20.28 16.29
CA LEU A 168 3.88 -19.40 15.24
C LEU A 168 5.23 -18.76 15.59
N ASP A 169 5.92 -18.23 14.59
CA ASP A 169 7.16 -17.48 14.81
C ASP A 169 6.85 -16.09 15.40
N VAL A 170 7.48 -15.81 16.54
CA VAL A 170 7.44 -14.49 17.20
C VAL A 170 8.53 -13.65 16.57
N MET A 171 8.13 -12.65 15.81
CA MET A 171 9.04 -11.77 15.08
C MET A 171 8.97 -10.35 15.63
N PHE A 172 10.10 -9.63 15.59
CA PHE A 172 10.19 -8.24 16.01
C PHE A 172 10.89 -7.39 14.95
N TRP A 173 10.27 -6.26 14.62
CA TRP A 173 10.89 -5.18 13.86
C TRP A 173 11.42 -4.14 14.87
N ILE A 174 12.75 -3.97 14.93
CA ILE A 174 13.39 -3.16 15.98
C ILE A 174 14.37 -2.16 15.34
N PRO A 175 13.96 -0.93 15.02
CA PRO A 175 14.85 0.08 14.44
C PRO A 175 15.90 0.56 15.44
N ALA A 176 17.03 1.05 14.95
CA ALA A 176 18.04 1.75 15.74
C ALA A 176 17.77 3.25 15.66
N LEU A 177 16.95 3.78 16.59
CA LEU A 177 16.54 5.19 16.62
C LEU A 177 17.60 6.13 17.19
N GLU A 178 18.55 5.58 17.94
CA GLU A 178 19.64 6.32 18.56
C GLU A 178 20.74 6.63 17.53
N ASP A 179 21.45 7.73 17.69
CA ASP A 179 22.61 8.08 16.87
C ASP A 179 23.78 7.16 17.19
N LEU A 180 23.96 6.10 16.41
CA LEU A 180 24.98 5.09 16.62
C LEU A 180 26.42 5.60 16.39
N SER A 181 26.61 6.78 15.80
CA SER A 181 27.92 7.43 15.69
C SER A 181 28.44 7.90 17.05
N LYS A 182 27.53 8.06 18.04
CA LYS A 182 27.85 8.46 19.41
C LYS A 182 27.93 7.23 20.31
N PRO A 183 29.10 6.95 20.90
CA PRO A 183 29.31 5.75 21.73
C PRO A 183 28.30 5.62 22.88
N GLU A 184 27.93 6.72 23.52
CA GLU A 184 26.98 6.72 24.65
C GLU A 184 25.56 6.34 24.21
N GLU A 185 25.10 6.85 23.06
CA GLU A 185 23.81 6.50 22.48
C GLU A 185 23.77 5.07 21.99
N ALA A 186 24.84 4.62 21.33
CA ALA A 186 24.99 3.24 20.88
C ALA A 186 24.94 2.24 22.05
N GLU A 187 25.58 2.56 23.19
CA GLU A 187 25.55 1.72 24.39
C GLU A 187 24.17 1.72 25.06
N LYS A 188 23.51 2.89 25.10
CA LYS A 188 22.12 2.99 25.57
C LYS A 188 21.19 2.13 24.71
N ALA A 189 21.35 2.19 23.41
CA ALA A 189 20.60 1.36 22.46
C ALA A 189 20.73 -0.13 22.76
N LEU A 190 21.95 -0.62 23.02
CA LEU A 190 22.18 -2.02 23.38
C LEU A 190 21.49 -2.41 24.69
N LYS A 191 21.48 -1.54 25.70
CA LYS A 191 20.80 -1.79 26.98
C LYS A 191 19.30 -1.94 26.78
N ILE A 192 18.67 -1.08 25.97
CA ILE A 192 17.24 -1.15 25.68
C ILE A 192 16.92 -2.46 24.95
N ARG A 193 17.74 -2.86 23.96
CA ARG A 193 17.53 -4.13 23.24
C ARG A 193 17.65 -5.32 24.16
N ARG A 194 18.64 -5.33 25.07
CA ARG A 194 18.75 -6.36 26.10
C ARG A 194 17.47 -6.47 26.92
N GLN A 195 16.90 -5.36 27.38
CA GLN A 195 15.66 -5.35 28.17
C GLN A 195 14.48 -5.93 27.35
N ILE A 196 14.36 -5.60 26.06
CA ILE A 196 13.34 -6.16 25.18
C ILE A 196 13.51 -7.68 25.07
N PHE A 197 14.72 -8.15 24.84
CA PHE A 197 15.01 -9.60 24.69
C PHE A 197 14.74 -10.37 25.98
N GLU A 198 15.13 -9.84 27.11
CA GLU A 198 14.90 -10.45 28.44
C GLU A 198 13.41 -10.45 28.85
N SER A 199 12.60 -9.51 28.34
CA SER A 199 11.18 -9.39 28.69
C SER A 199 10.30 -10.43 28.01
N CYS A 200 10.71 -10.97 26.84
CA CYS A 200 9.94 -11.91 26.07
C CYS A 200 10.43 -13.34 26.30
N LYS A 201 9.49 -14.28 26.51
CA LYS A 201 9.83 -15.71 26.70
C LYS A 201 10.37 -16.36 25.44
N ARG A 202 9.95 -15.88 24.29
CA ARG A 202 10.32 -16.39 22.97
C ARG A 202 10.42 -15.25 21.96
N ILE A 203 11.53 -15.21 21.25
CA ILE A 203 11.75 -14.43 20.03
C ILE A 203 12.40 -15.37 19.01
N ASP A 204 11.81 -15.50 17.83
CA ASP A 204 12.33 -16.35 16.76
C ASP A 204 13.07 -15.53 15.69
N VAL A 205 12.64 -14.27 15.48
CA VAL A 205 13.19 -13.41 14.43
C VAL A 205 13.27 -11.97 14.90
N VAL A 206 14.39 -11.33 14.64
CA VAL A 206 14.54 -9.86 14.78
C VAL A 206 14.94 -9.28 13.41
N LEU A 207 14.22 -8.27 12.94
CA LEU A 207 14.60 -7.45 11.81
C LEU A 207 15.01 -6.07 12.32
N VAL A 208 16.22 -5.64 11.95
CA VAL A 208 16.68 -4.26 12.12
C VAL A 208 16.66 -3.57 10.76
N PRO A 209 15.80 -2.58 10.52
CA PRO A 209 15.85 -1.80 9.30
C PRO A 209 17.16 -0.99 9.23
N GLY A 210 17.57 -0.64 8.02
CA GLY A 210 18.76 0.18 7.80
C GLY A 210 18.57 1.62 8.25
N GLY A 211 18.43 2.52 7.31
CA GLY A 211 18.23 3.95 7.61
C GLY A 211 16.77 4.38 7.78
N ASP A 212 15.79 3.49 7.64
CA ASP A 212 14.38 3.80 7.86
C ASP A 212 14.04 3.68 9.36
N ASP A 213 13.50 4.78 9.91
CA ASP A 213 13.33 4.98 11.35
C ASP A 213 14.64 4.86 12.16
N GLY A 214 15.69 5.55 11.77
CA GLY A 214 16.94 5.58 12.55
C GLY A 214 18.07 6.34 11.83
N GLU A 215 18.00 6.42 10.53
CA GLU A 215 18.95 7.19 9.68
C GLU A 215 20.44 6.90 9.98
N ASN A 216 20.74 5.70 10.51
CA ASN A 216 22.11 5.32 10.84
C ASN A 216 22.83 4.80 9.60
N PRO A 217 23.99 5.39 9.22
CA PRO A 217 24.82 4.87 8.14
C PRO A 217 25.26 3.43 8.40
N ALA A 218 25.44 2.66 7.31
CA ALA A 218 25.81 1.25 7.38
C ALA A 218 27.11 1.01 8.17
N GLU A 219 28.05 1.97 8.12
CA GLU A 219 29.34 1.90 8.83
C GLU A 219 29.24 1.95 10.36
N TYR A 220 28.15 2.52 10.89
CA TYR A 220 27.85 2.49 12.32
C TYR A 220 26.88 1.36 12.67
N LEU A 221 25.88 1.10 11.81
CA LEU A 221 24.88 0.08 12.05
C LEU A 221 25.47 -1.33 12.08
N MET A 222 26.28 -1.73 11.09
CA MET A 222 26.79 -3.11 10.98
C MET A 222 27.67 -3.52 12.17
N PRO A 223 28.65 -2.70 12.64
CA PRO A 223 29.42 -3.01 13.84
C PRO A 223 28.60 -2.98 15.13
N TRP A 224 27.53 -2.19 15.17
CA TRP A 224 26.60 -2.17 16.33
C TRP A 224 25.76 -3.47 16.35
N LEU A 225 25.28 -3.97 15.21
CA LEU A 225 24.59 -5.26 15.12
C LEU A 225 25.47 -6.43 15.57
N GLU A 226 26.77 -6.40 15.28
CA GLU A 226 27.73 -7.39 15.76
C GLU A 226 27.78 -7.46 17.29
N LYS A 227 27.54 -6.32 17.98
CA LYS A 227 27.44 -6.27 19.46
C LYS A 227 26.04 -6.64 19.97
N MET A 228 24.98 -6.37 19.20
CA MET A 228 23.62 -6.68 19.56
C MET A 228 23.30 -8.18 19.45
N ALA A 229 23.85 -8.85 18.43
CA ALA A 229 23.56 -10.26 18.18
C ALA A 229 23.86 -11.19 19.37
N PRO A 230 24.99 -11.08 20.10
CA PRO A 230 25.22 -11.86 21.32
C PRO A 230 24.15 -11.63 22.39
N LEU A 231 23.66 -10.39 22.54
CA LEU A 231 22.61 -10.07 23.54
C LEU A 231 21.31 -10.80 23.22
N LEU A 232 20.95 -10.89 21.93
CA LEU A 232 19.80 -11.66 21.48
C LEU A 232 20.00 -13.15 21.76
N HIS A 233 21.16 -13.70 21.42
CA HIS A 233 21.42 -15.14 21.53
C HIS A 233 21.67 -15.61 22.97
N GLU A 234 21.97 -14.72 23.93
CA GLU A 234 22.03 -15.04 25.36
C GLU A 234 20.67 -15.54 25.87
N THR A 235 19.56 -14.92 25.42
CA THR A 235 18.19 -15.26 25.85
C THR A 235 17.44 -16.12 24.82
N HIS A 236 17.74 -15.95 23.54
CA HIS A 236 17.09 -16.63 22.41
C HIS A 236 18.13 -17.24 21.46
N PRO A 237 18.77 -18.37 21.82
CA PRO A 237 19.94 -18.89 21.12
C PRO A 237 19.69 -19.31 19.67
N ASN A 238 18.44 -19.56 19.29
CA ASN A 238 18.04 -19.93 17.93
C ASN A 238 17.40 -18.77 17.14
N ALA A 239 17.34 -17.58 17.70
CA ALA A 239 16.70 -16.44 17.03
C ALA A 239 17.49 -16.01 15.79
N GLN A 240 16.77 -15.74 14.72
CA GLN A 240 17.33 -15.22 13.49
C GLN A 240 17.47 -13.70 13.57
N LEU A 241 18.58 -13.18 13.06
CA LEU A 241 18.79 -11.73 12.92
C LEU A 241 18.81 -11.35 11.44
N TRP A 242 17.98 -10.40 11.06
CA TRP A 242 17.85 -9.88 9.70
C TRP A 242 18.15 -8.38 9.69
N VAL A 243 18.65 -7.88 8.58
CA VAL A 243 18.89 -6.47 8.35
C VAL A 243 18.35 -6.07 6.98
N SER A 244 17.93 -4.82 6.81
CA SER A 244 17.65 -4.27 5.49
C SER A 244 18.60 -3.10 5.19
N ASN A 245 18.78 -2.80 3.91
CA ASN A 245 19.50 -1.62 3.45
C ASN A 245 18.54 -0.48 3.03
N GLN A 246 17.39 -0.39 3.70
CA GLN A 246 16.41 0.67 3.48
C GLN A 246 17.07 2.04 3.63
N THR A 247 16.77 2.94 2.72
CA THR A 247 17.27 4.32 2.61
C THR A 247 18.77 4.51 2.43
N PHE A 248 19.59 3.45 2.44
CA PHE A 248 21.02 3.57 2.22
C PHE A 248 21.35 4.21 0.88
N GLU A 249 22.24 5.20 0.89
CA GLU A 249 22.81 5.79 -0.30
C GLU A 249 23.84 4.85 -0.95
N HIS A 250 24.32 5.19 -2.17
CA HIS A 250 25.27 4.34 -2.88
C HIS A 250 26.54 3.99 -2.08
N PRO A 251 27.22 4.95 -1.39
CA PRO A 251 28.39 4.62 -0.59
C PRO A 251 28.07 3.70 0.58
N GLU A 252 26.90 3.84 1.20
CA GLU A 252 26.44 3.02 2.31
C GLU A 252 26.11 1.59 1.84
N ASN A 253 25.44 1.47 0.68
CA ASN A 253 25.19 0.18 0.05
C ASN A 253 26.51 -0.53 -0.29
N ASP A 254 27.51 0.17 -0.81
CA ASP A 254 28.82 -0.41 -1.12
C ASP A 254 29.56 -0.86 0.14
N TYR A 255 29.47 -0.10 1.23
CA TYR A 255 29.98 -0.52 2.53
C TYR A 255 29.25 -1.76 3.04
N PHE A 256 27.91 -1.75 2.99
CA PHE A 256 27.07 -2.84 3.48
C PHE A 256 27.39 -4.18 2.81
N PHE A 257 27.38 -4.23 1.47
CA PHE A 257 27.66 -5.48 0.76
C PHE A 257 29.11 -5.94 0.90
N ARG A 258 30.08 -5.00 0.91
CA ARG A 258 31.48 -5.32 1.19
C ARG A 258 31.65 -5.90 2.60
N TYR A 259 30.96 -5.35 3.60
CA TYR A 259 30.97 -5.90 4.96
C TYR A 259 30.48 -7.34 4.99
N LEU A 260 29.36 -7.64 4.30
CA LEU A 260 28.83 -9.01 4.21
C LEU A 260 29.81 -9.97 3.53
N GLU A 261 30.50 -9.54 2.49
CA GLU A 261 31.44 -10.36 1.74
C GLU A 261 32.76 -10.62 2.51
N GLU A 262 33.32 -9.58 3.12
CA GLU A 262 34.61 -9.64 3.80
C GLU A 262 34.51 -10.23 5.21
N LYS A 263 33.55 -9.78 6.01
CA LYS A 263 33.37 -10.20 7.41
C LYS A 263 32.63 -11.52 7.54
N LYS A 264 31.73 -11.81 6.61
CA LYS A 264 30.91 -13.03 6.61
C LYS A 264 30.26 -13.30 7.97
N PRO A 265 29.54 -12.33 8.56
CA PRO A 265 29.00 -12.45 9.91
C PRO A 265 28.11 -13.68 10.05
N ASN A 266 28.44 -14.58 10.96
CA ASN A 266 27.69 -15.80 11.23
C ASN A 266 26.44 -15.57 12.10
N TRP A 267 26.33 -14.39 12.69
CA TRP A 267 25.14 -13.97 13.45
C TRP A 267 24.01 -13.47 12.56
N LEU A 268 24.28 -13.12 11.29
CA LEU A 268 23.30 -12.64 10.35
C LEU A 268 22.65 -13.80 9.58
N THR A 269 21.34 -13.89 9.60
CA THR A 269 20.58 -14.88 8.84
C THR A 269 20.35 -14.44 7.40
N GLY A 270 20.01 -13.16 7.18
CA GLY A 270 19.71 -12.69 5.84
C GLY A 270 19.40 -11.21 5.75
N VAL A 271 19.09 -10.79 4.52
CA VAL A 271 18.77 -9.42 4.15
C VAL A 271 17.27 -9.31 3.79
N ALA A 272 16.58 -8.30 4.32
CA ALA A 272 15.20 -8.02 3.97
C ALA A 272 15.14 -6.94 2.87
N PHE A 273 14.38 -7.22 1.81
CA PHE A 273 14.06 -6.26 0.76
C PHE A 273 12.72 -5.60 1.07
N GLY A 274 12.71 -4.29 1.24
CA GLY A 274 11.53 -3.50 1.58
C GLY A 274 11.42 -2.21 0.79
N PRO A 275 10.44 -1.35 1.13
CA PRO A 275 10.31 -0.04 0.51
C PRO A 275 11.56 0.83 0.74
N TRP A 276 11.79 1.81 -0.13
CA TRP A 276 12.90 2.77 -0.05
C TRP A 276 14.32 2.18 -0.21
N ILE A 277 14.44 0.92 -0.63
CA ILE A 277 15.72 0.36 -1.04
C ILE A 277 16.04 0.86 -2.46
N LYS A 278 17.21 1.47 -2.63
CA LYS A 278 17.63 2.16 -3.87
C LYS A 278 18.26 1.20 -4.89
N MET A 279 17.70 0.01 -5.01
CA MET A 279 18.06 -1.00 -6.01
C MET A 279 16.88 -1.95 -6.21
N THR A 280 16.91 -2.75 -7.28
CA THR A 280 15.92 -3.80 -7.50
C THR A 280 16.17 -5.02 -6.59
N LEU A 281 15.17 -5.88 -6.43
CA LEU A 281 15.33 -7.12 -5.66
C LEU A 281 16.32 -8.07 -6.33
N GLU A 282 16.35 -8.09 -7.65
CA GLU A 282 17.33 -8.84 -8.45
C GLU A 282 18.75 -8.40 -8.14
N GLU A 283 19.01 -7.09 -8.15
CA GLU A 283 20.32 -6.52 -7.81
C GLU A 283 20.67 -6.82 -6.35
N LEU A 284 19.75 -6.64 -5.41
CA LEU A 284 19.96 -6.99 -4.01
C LEU A 284 20.35 -8.46 -3.87
N ARG A 285 19.60 -9.38 -4.54
CA ARG A 285 19.92 -10.82 -4.50
C ARG A 285 21.29 -11.13 -5.08
N GLN A 286 21.67 -10.48 -6.18
CA GLN A 286 23.00 -10.67 -6.82
C GLN A 286 24.13 -10.18 -5.91
N ARG A 287 23.96 -9.03 -5.24
CA ARG A 287 24.97 -8.45 -4.34
C ARG A 287 25.04 -9.15 -2.98
N THR A 288 23.96 -9.80 -2.54
CA THR A 288 23.95 -10.52 -1.26
C THR A 288 24.68 -11.87 -1.40
N PRO A 289 25.73 -12.16 -0.61
CA PRO A 289 26.42 -13.45 -0.66
C PRO A 289 25.46 -14.62 -0.46
N GLN A 290 25.68 -15.72 -1.18
CA GLN A 290 24.74 -16.86 -1.23
C GLN A 290 24.45 -17.53 0.12
N GLN A 291 25.33 -17.38 1.10
CA GLN A 291 25.12 -17.90 2.45
C GLN A 291 24.00 -17.20 3.21
N TYR A 292 23.61 -15.97 2.80
CA TYR A 292 22.55 -15.22 3.43
C TYR A 292 21.25 -15.38 2.64
N LEU A 293 20.17 -15.58 3.38
CA LEU A 293 18.84 -15.60 2.82
C LEU A 293 18.39 -14.18 2.41
N VAL A 294 17.42 -14.10 1.51
CA VAL A 294 16.73 -12.86 1.22
C VAL A 294 15.26 -13.07 1.53
N ARG A 295 14.63 -12.17 2.28
CA ARG A 295 13.18 -12.15 2.45
C ARG A 295 12.59 -10.88 1.90
N HIS A 296 11.36 -10.96 1.42
CA HIS A 296 10.59 -9.80 1.01
C HIS A 296 9.90 -9.17 2.21
N TYR A 297 9.96 -7.84 2.32
CA TYR A 297 9.23 -7.02 3.28
C TYR A 297 8.35 -6.04 2.49
N PRO A 298 7.29 -6.54 1.81
CA PRO A 298 6.49 -5.74 0.91
C PRO A 298 5.58 -4.78 1.67
N ASP A 299 5.52 -3.54 1.20
CA ASP A 299 4.51 -2.59 1.60
C ASP A 299 3.21 -2.87 0.83
N ILE A 300 2.26 -3.54 1.48
CA ILE A 300 0.95 -3.88 0.88
C ILE A 300 -0.16 -2.91 1.31
N THR A 301 0.19 -1.84 1.96
CA THR A 301 -0.73 -0.99 2.72
C THR A 301 -0.90 0.41 2.13
N HIS A 302 0.17 1.06 1.66
CA HIS A 302 0.17 2.42 1.19
C HIS A 302 -0.07 2.51 -0.33
N CYS A 303 -1.27 2.78 -0.78
CA CYS A 303 -1.59 2.78 -2.22
C CYS A 303 -1.06 3.99 -2.99
N VAL A 304 -1.03 5.19 -2.39
CA VAL A 304 -0.58 6.41 -3.08
C VAL A 304 0.93 6.60 -3.01
N ARG A 305 1.53 6.23 -1.89
CA ARG A 305 2.94 6.52 -1.56
C ARG A 305 3.70 5.27 -1.19
N CYS A 306 3.28 4.14 -1.70
CA CYS A 306 3.82 2.84 -1.36
C CYS A 306 4.83 2.34 -2.39
N GLN A 307 5.40 1.22 -2.06
CA GLN A 307 6.27 0.47 -2.95
C GLN A 307 5.54 0.00 -4.22
N TYR A 308 4.20 -0.24 -4.13
CA TYR A 308 3.40 -0.79 -5.21
C TYR A 308 2.16 0.06 -5.49
N PRO A 309 2.31 1.22 -6.15
CA PRO A 309 1.20 2.10 -6.48
C PRO A 309 0.18 1.42 -7.39
N VAL A 310 -1.04 1.93 -7.41
CA VAL A 310 -2.08 1.46 -8.32
C VAL A 310 -1.75 1.94 -9.74
N PRO A 311 -1.61 1.04 -10.74
CA PRO A 311 -1.34 1.47 -12.11
C PRO A 311 -2.55 2.19 -12.71
N ASP A 312 -2.28 3.22 -13.52
CA ASP A 312 -3.28 4.05 -14.21
C ASP A 312 -4.37 4.64 -13.28
N TRP A 313 -3.97 4.98 -12.05
CA TRP A 313 -4.86 5.50 -11.03
C TRP A 313 -5.40 6.89 -11.40
N ASP A 314 -6.73 7.07 -11.32
CA ASP A 314 -7.33 8.38 -11.54
C ASP A 314 -6.93 9.35 -10.42
N ARG A 315 -6.61 10.60 -10.79
CA ARG A 315 -6.23 11.64 -9.83
C ARG A 315 -7.29 11.89 -8.75
N ALA A 316 -8.58 11.69 -9.08
CA ALA A 316 -9.66 11.85 -8.12
C ALA A 316 -9.49 10.93 -6.90
N PHE A 317 -9.09 9.68 -7.12
CA PHE A 317 -8.77 8.76 -6.03
C PHE A 317 -7.45 9.12 -5.34
N ALA A 318 -6.43 9.49 -6.12
CA ALA A 318 -5.13 9.87 -5.58
C ALA A 318 -5.24 11.07 -4.62
N HIS A 319 -6.13 12.03 -4.89
CA HIS A 319 -6.36 13.20 -4.03
C HIS A 319 -7.27 12.93 -2.82
N THR A 320 -8.16 11.95 -2.87
CA THR A 320 -9.16 11.72 -1.82
C THR A 320 -8.84 10.57 -0.87
N LEU A 321 -8.02 9.61 -1.25
CA LEU A 321 -7.82 8.41 -0.44
C LEU A 321 -6.69 8.49 0.59
N GLY A 322 -5.71 9.35 0.40
CA GLY A 322 -4.57 9.44 1.32
C GLY A 322 -3.74 8.15 1.39
N ARG A 323 -3.13 7.92 2.55
CA ARG A 323 -2.43 6.66 2.86
C ARG A 323 -3.40 5.67 3.51
N GLU A 324 -3.08 4.39 3.37
CA GLU A 324 -3.76 3.27 4.04
C GLU A 324 -5.28 3.22 3.75
N PRO A 325 -5.70 3.41 2.50
CA PRO A 325 -7.10 3.23 2.16
C PRO A 325 -7.45 1.75 2.11
N ILE A 326 -8.75 1.44 2.27
CA ILE A 326 -9.25 0.07 2.10
C ILE A 326 -8.97 -0.40 0.67
N ALA A 327 -8.04 -1.32 0.50
CA ALA A 327 -7.43 -1.65 -0.78
C ALA A 327 -7.29 -3.15 -1.05
N PRO A 328 -8.38 -3.92 -1.16
CA PRO A 328 -8.28 -5.27 -1.69
C PRO A 328 -7.81 -5.21 -3.15
N ARG A 329 -6.68 -5.85 -3.44
CA ARG A 329 -6.05 -5.85 -4.78
C ARG A 329 -5.70 -7.28 -5.20
N PRO A 330 -6.70 -8.15 -5.47
CA PRO A 330 -6.46 -9.56 -5.75
C PRO A 330 -5.51 -9.81 -6.92
N LYS A 331 -5.67 -9.12 -8.04
CA LYS A 331 -4.83 -9.31 -9.24
C LYS A 331 -3.43 -8.76 -9.03
N ASP A 332 -3.33 -7.52 -8.55
CA ASP A 332 -2.04 -6.83 -8.38
C ASP A 332 -1.19 -7.53 -7.34
N MET A 333 -1.74 -7.78 -6.15
CA MET A 333 -1.01 -8.42 -5.07
C MET A 333 -0.61 -9.85 -5.41
N GLY A 334 -1.46 -10.57 -6.15
CA GLY A 334 -1.11 -11.87 -6.68
C GLY A 334 0.05 -11.84 -7.66
N TYR A 335 0.05 -10.87 -8.57
CA TYR A 335 1.15 -10.67 -9.51
C TYR A 335 2.45 -10.27 -8.79
N ILE A 336 2.40 -9.28 -7.91
CA ILE A 336 3.55 -8.79 -7.14
C ILE A 336 4.19 -9.92 -6.33
N HIS A 337 3.36 -10.70 -5.60
CA HIS A 337 3.86 -11.86 -4.87
C HIS A 337 4.64 -12.81 -5.79
N ASN A 338 4.01 -13.27 -6.86
CA ASN A 338 4.59 -14.30 -7.73
C ASN A 338 5.78 -13.79 -8.56
N HIS A 339 5.85 -12.49 -8.84
CA HIS A 339 6.98 -11.86 -9.52
C HIS A 339 8.24 -11.91 -8.65
N TYR A 340 8.13 -11.56 -7.38
CA TYR A 340 9.29 -11.43 -6.49
C TYR A 340 9.61 -12.69 -5.66
N ALA A 341 8.63 -13.54 -5.40
CA ALA A 341 8.79 -14.71 -4.53
C ALA A 341 9.94 -15.65 -4.95
N PRO A 342 10.22 -15.91 -6.25
CA PRO A 342 11.33 -16.79 -6.65
C PRO A 342 12.70 -16.33 -6.21
N LEU A 343 12.88 -15.05 -5.91
CA LEU A 343 14.15 -14.46 -5.47
C LEU A 343 14.35 -14.52 -3.95
N THR A 344 13.34 -15.02 -3.20
CA THR A 344 13.27 -14.90 -1.75
C THR A 344 12.97 -16.23 -1.05
N SER A 345 13.19 -16.26 0.25
CA SER A 345 12.78 -17.36 1.14
C SER A 345 11.36 -17.20 1.68
N GLY A 346 10.65 -16.20 1.21
CA GLY A 346 9.31 -15.83 1.67
C GLY A 346 9.23 -14.36 2.07
N PHE A 347 8.21 -14.01 2.85
CA PHE A 347 7.88 -12.61 3.13
C PHE A 347 7.42 -12.39 4.56
N VAL A 348 7.53 -11.13 4.98
CA VAL A 348 6.79 -10.56 6.11
C VAL A 348 6.22 -9.23 5.60
N THR A 349 4.89 -9.13 5.43
CA THR A 349 4.29 -7.91 4.89
C THR A 349 4.28 -6.79 5.91
N TYR A 350 4.60 -5.57 5.48
CA TYR A 350 4.32 -4.38 6.26
C TYR A 350 2.81 -4.11 6.28
N SER A 351 2.25 -3.81 7.45
CA SER A 351 0.83 -3.54 7.64
C SER A 351 0.60 -2.60 8.83
N ASP A 352 -0.27 -1.61 8.66
CA ASP A 352 -0.67 -0.65 9.68
C ASP A 352 -2.16 -0.72 10.07
N GLY A 353 -2.87 -1.75 9.67
CA GLY A 353 -4.29 -1.91 10.02
C GLY A 353 -5.01 -2.97 9.23
N ILE A 354 -6.35 -2.97 9.38
CA ILE A 354 -7.22 -3.96 8.73
C ILE A 354 -7.55 -3.64 7.26
N HIS A 355 -7.21 -2.45 6.78
CA HIS A 355 -7.54 -2.00 5.42
C HIS A 355 -6.92 -2.88 4.32
N ASP A 356 -5.88 -3.64 4.64
CA ASP A 356 -5.20 -4.58 3.77
C ASP A 356 -5.52 -6.06 4.08
N ASP A 357 -6.58 -6.34 4.85
CA ASP A 357 -6.94 -7.67 5.36
C ASP A 357 -6.91 -8.76 4.27
N PHE A 358 -7.63 -8.56 3.16
CA PHE A 358 -7.64 -9.53 2.07
C PHE A 358 -6.25 -9.74 1.46
N ASN A 359 -5.44 -8.70 1.35
CA ASN A 359 -4.09 -8.79 0.78
C ASN A 359 -3.18 -9.69 1.64
N LYS A 360 -3.25 -9.61 2.97
CA LYS A 360 -2.53 -10.52 3.88
C LYS A 360 -2.95 -11.97 3.66
N ILE A 361 -4.25 -12.20 3.59
CA ILE A 361 -4.81 -13.54 3.33
C ILE A 361 -4.30 -14.10 2.00
N LEU A 362 -4.33 -13.30 0.95
CA LEU A 362 -3.85 -13.70 -0.38
C LEU A 362 -2.34 -13.99 -0.37
N TRP A 363 -1.53 -13.13 0.24
CA TRP A 363 -0.08 -13.35 0.36
C TRP A 363 0.23 -14.67 1.09
N SER A 364 -0.48 -14.98 2.18
CA SER A 364 -0.31 -16.23 2.91
C SER A 364 -0.67 -17.45 2.05
N ALA A 365 -1.78 -17.40 1.32
CA ALA A 365 -2.21 -18.47 0.43
C ALA A 365 -1.20 -18.71 -0.72
N LEU A 366 -0.68 -17.64 -1.33
CA LEU A 366 0.34 -17.73 -2.38
C LEU A 366 1.72 -18.14 -1.85
N GLY A 367 2.07 -17.73 -0.65
CA GLY A 367 3.28 -18.23 0.02
C GLY A 367 3.21 -19.72 0.34
N TRP A 368 2.00 -20.25 0.56
CA TRP A 368 1.76 -21.67 0.66
C TRP A 368 1.92 -22.36 -0.70
N ASP A 369 1.20 -21.87 -1.71
CA ASP A 369 1.23 -22.40 -3.08
C ASP A 369 1.06 -21.25 -4.09
N PRO A 370 2.13 -20.82 -4.77
CA PRO A 370 2.07 -19.71 -5.74
C PRO A 370 1.21 -20.00 -6.96
N ASP A 371 0.91 -21.25 -7.25
CA ASP A 371 0.06 -21.66 -8.36
C ASP A 371 -1.44 -21.68 -7.97
N THR A 372 -1.78 -21.31 -6.73
CA THR A 372 -3.17 -21.23 -6.27
C THR A 372 -3.96 -20.23 -7.09
N ASN A 373 -5.17 -20.62 -7.51
CA ASN A 373 -6.09 -19.74 -8.20
C ASN A 373 -6.57 -18.63 -7.25
N ILE A 374 -6.22 -17.39 -7.55
CA ILE A 374 -6.56 -16.20 -6.73
C ILE A 374 -8.07 -16.07 -6.52
N LYS A 375 -8.88 -16.40 -7.54
CA LYS A 375 -10.34 -16.36 -7.42
C LYS A 375 -10.86 -17.38 -6.42
N GLU A 376 -10.27 -18.55 -6.34
CA GLU A 376 -10.65 -19.57 -5.32
C GLU A 376 -10.24 -19.12 -3.91
N VAL A 377 -9.09 -18.44 -3.75
CA VAL A 377 -8.73 -17.83 -2.45
C VAL A 377 -9.77 -16.79 -2.04
N ALA A 378 -10.22 -15.94 -2.96
CA ALA A 378 -11.25 -14.94 -2.71
C ALA A 378 -12.60 -15.58 -2.36
N LYS A 379 -12.96 -16.72 -3.00
CA LYS A 379 -14.17 -17.47 -2.66
C LYS A 379 -14.07 -18.12 -1.26
N GLU A 380 -12.94 -18.73 -0.93
CA GLU A 380 -12.70 -19.27 0.40
C GLU A 380 -12.78 -18.18 1.48
N TYR A 381 -12.19 -17.00 1.21
CA TYR A 381 -12.31 -15.83 2.07
C TYR A 381 -13.77 -15.39 2.27
N ALA A 382 -14.50 -15.18 1.18
CA ALA A 382 -15.89 -14.76 1.23
C ALA A 382 -16.79 -15.81 1.93
N LYS A 383 -16.54 -17.09 1.68
CA LYS A 383 -17.22 -18.20 2.34
C LYS A 383 -17.00 -18.21 3.85
N VAL A 384 -15.74 -18.06 4.29
CA VAL A 384 -15.40 -18.09 5.72
C VAL A 384 -16.00 -16.89 6.46
N PHE A 385 -15.96 -15.70 5.86
CA PHE A 385 -16.31 -14.46 6.55
C PHE A 385 -17.72 -13.95 6.28
N PHE A 386 -18.36 -14.33 5.15
CA PHE A 386 -19.73 -13.92 4.81
C PHE A 386 -20.71 -15.09 4.74
N GLY A 387 -20.20 -16.33 4.70
CA GLY A 387 -20.99 -17.54 4.60
C GLY A 387 -21.03 -18.15 3.20
N ASP A 388 -21.37 -19.44 3.12
CA ASP A 388 -21.35 -20.24 1.89
C ASP A 388 -22.14 -19.61 0.73
N ALA A 389 -23.29 -19.01 1.02
CA ALA A 389 -24.16 -18.37 0.02
C ALA A 389 -23.49 -17.19 -0.69
N TYR A 390 -22.46 -16.61 -0.07
CA TYR A 390 -21.78 -15.42 -0.56
C TYR A 390 -20.37 -15.67 -1.08
N ALA A 391 -19.96 -16.93 -1.22
CA ALA A 391 -18.61 -17.27 -1.69
C ALA A 391 -18.27 -16.65 -3.05
N ASP A 392 -19.11 -16.88 -4.06
CA ASP A 392 -18.88 -16.36 -5.41
C ASP A 392 -19.08 -14.85 -5.49
N VAL A 393 -20.20 -14.34 -4.97
CA VAL A 393 -20.52 -12.91 -5.08
C VAL A 393 -19.58 -12.04 -4.25
N GLY A 394 -19.16 -12.48 -3.07
CA GLY A 394 -18.17 -11.77 -2.27
C GLY A 394 -16.79 -11.73 -2.94
N ALA A 395 -16.39 -12.85 -3.56
CA ALA A 395 -15.17 -12.89 -4.37
C ALA A 395 -15.27 -11.92 -5.57
N ASP A 396 -16.40 -11.88 -6.29
CA ASP A 396 -16.61 -10.91 -7.38
C ASP A 396 -16.50 -9.47 -6.86
N GLY A 397 -17.07 -9.21 -5.68
CA GLY A 397 -17.01 -7.91 -5.03
C GLY A 397 -15.59 -7.43 -4.73
N LEU A 398 -14.69 -8.32 -4.29
CA LEU A 398 -13.28 -7.98 -4.06
C LEU A 398 -12.56 -7.59 -5.35
N PHE A 399 -12.77 -8.34 -6.44
CA PHE A 399 -12.20 -8.00 -7.75
C PHE A 399 -12.77 -6.70 -8.31
N LEU A 400 -14.06 -6.43 -8.12
CA LEU A 400 -14.67 -5.18 -8.55
C LEU A 400 -14.13 -3.97 -7.78
N LEU A 401 -13.83 -4.10 -6.47
CA LEU A 401 -13.18 -3.04 -5.69
C LEU A 401 -11.79 -2.68 -6.22
N GLU A 402 -11.02 -3.65 -6.73
CA GLU A 402 -9.76 -3.37 -7.41
C GLU A 402 -9.98 -2.67 -8.75
N GLU A 403 -10.92 -3.16 -9.56
CA GLU A 403 -11.26 -2.57 -10.87
C GLU A 403 -11.80 -1.14 -10.77
N ASN A 404 -12.43 -0.77 -9.66
CA ASN A 404 -12.92 0.60 -9.43
C ASN A 404 -11.80 1.64 -9.53
N TRP A 405 -10.57 1.26 -9.22
CA TRP A 405 -9.42 2.17 -9.24
C TRP A 405 -8.66 2.20 -10.57
N ARG A 406 -9.12 1.47 -11.57
CA ARG A 406 -8.45 1.37 -12.87
C ARG A 406 -9.01 2.37 -13.88
N GLY A 407 -8.10 3.16 -14.47
CA GLY A 407 -8.41 4.10 -15.53
C GLY A 407 -9.34 5.26 -15.11
N PRO A 408 -9.85 6.03 -16.09
CA PRO A 408 -10.60 7.24 -15.84
C PRO A 408 -11.90 7.00 -15.06
N ILE A 409 -12.06 7.64 -13.91
CA ILE A 409 -13.24 7.49 -13.03
C ILE A 409 -14.54 7.80 -13.76
N SER A 410 -14.53 8.79 -14.65
CA SER A 410 -15.71 9.21 -15.44
C SER A 410 -16.21 8.14 -16.40
N LYS A 411 -15.37 7.20 -16.81
CA LYS A 411 -15.69 6.10 -17.73
C LYS A 411 -15.84 4.75 -17.02
N ASN A 412 -15.49 4.69 -15.73
CA ASN A 412 -15.50 3.45 -14.98
C ASN A 412 -16.94 3.09 -14.54
N THR A 413 -17.53 2.08 -15.18
CA THR A 413 -18.88 1.59 -14.86
C THR A 413 -18.88 0.46 -13.84
N THR A 414 -17.71 0.07 -13.31
CA THR A 414 -17.64 -0.97 -12.26
C THR A 414 -18.06 -0.42 -10.91
N ILE A 415 -17.92 0.88 -10.69
CA ILE A 415 -18.20 1.55 -9.42
C ILE A 415 -19.67 1.35 -9.00
N GLU A 416 -20.61 1.57 -9.92
CA GLU A 416 -22.04 1.36 -9.68
C GLU A 416 -22.37 -0.12 -9.42
N LYS A 417 -21.72 -1.02 -10.19
CA LYS A 417 -21.89 -2.47 -10.03
C LYS A 417 -21.38 -2.93 -8.66
N THR A 418 -20.23 -2.40 -8.24
CA THR A 418 -19.63 -2.69 -6.95
C THR A 418 -20.53 -2.28 -5.79
N LEU A 419 -21.06 -1.05 -5.84
CA LEU A 419 -22.00 -0.57 -4.82
C LEU A 419 -23.28 -1.42 -4.79
N ALA A 420 -23.85 -1.73 -5.96
CA ALA A 420 -25.07 -2.54 -6.05
C ALA A 420 -24.84 -3.95 -5.47
N LEU A 421 -23.66 -4.56 -5.71
CA LEU A 421 -23.32 -5.88 -5.20
C LEU A 421 -23.21 -5.89 -3.66
N TRP A 422 -22.36 -5.04 -3.08
CA TRP A 422 -22.13 -5.01 -1.64
C TRP A 422 -23.38 -4.59 -0.88
N LYS A 423 -24.14 -3.61 -1.43
CA LYS A 423 -25.43 -3.20 -0.88
C LYS A 423 -26.46 -4.34 -0.88
N ASN A 424 -26.54 -5.14 -1.95
CA ASN A 424 -27.45 -6.27 -2.01
C ASN A 424 -27.13 -7.34 -0.95
N ILE A 425 -25.85 -7.59 -0.63
CA ILE A 425 -25.47 -8.49 0.47
C ILE A 425 -25.94 -7.88 1.81
N ALA A 426 -25.63 -6.62 2.05
CA ALA A 426 -25.98 -5.92 3.29
C ALA A 426 -27.50 -5.85 3.52
N ASP A 427 -28.29 -5.57 2.47
CA ASP A 427 -29.75 -5.49 2.55
C ASP A 427 -30.39 -6.86 2.87
N LYS A 428 -29.80 -7.95 2.38
CA LYS A 428 -30.28 -9.33 2.66
C LYS A 428 -29.85 -9.85 4.01
N GLU A 429 -28.72 -9.40 4.52
CA GLU A 429 -28.10 -9.90 5.75
C GLU A 429 -27.80 -8.74 6.73
N PRO A 430 -28.84 -8.07 7.26
CA PRO A 430 -28.66 -6.93 8.17
C PRO A 430 -27.94 -7.32 9.47
N GLU A 431 -28.13 -8.55 9.98
CA GLU A 431 -27.40 -9.05 11.15
C GLU A 431 -25.91 -9.26 10.84
N LEU A 432 -25.59 -9.75 9.65
CA LEU A 432 -24.22 -9.88 9.20
C LEU A 432 -23.57 -8.50 9.07
N LEU A 433 -24.24 -7.54 8.46
CA LEU A 433 -23.72 -6.17 8.35
C LEU A 433 -23.45 -5.56 9.73
N GLN A 434 -24.34 -5.78 10.69
CA GLN A 434 -24.17 -5.23 12.05
C GLN A 434 -22.95 -5.82 12.78
N ASN A 435 -22.63 -7.11 12.56
CA ASN A 435 -21.66 -7.84 13.35
C ASN A 435 -20.37 -8.21 12.59
N ASN A 436 -20.24 -7.81 11.32
CA ASN A 436 -19.10 -8.18 10.48
C ASN A 436 -18.38 -6.94 9.94
N TRP A 437 -17.27 -6.61 10.56
CA TRP A 437 -16.48 -5.45 10.16
C TRP A 437 -15.92 -5.55 8.72
N ARG A 438 -15.71 -6.75 8.18
CA ARG A 438 -15.26 -6.94 6.80
C ARG A 438 -16.34 -6.51 5.79
N LEU A 439 -17.59 -6.89 6.06
CA LEU A 439 -18.72 -6.44 5.23
C LEU A 439 -18.93 -4.92 5.34
N GLN A 440 -18.82 -4.36 6.55
CA GLN A 440 -18.87 -2.91 6.78
C GLN A 440 -17.77 -2.20 5.99
N MET A 441 -16.54 -2.73 6.01
CA MET A 441 -15.38 -2.16 5.34
C MET A 441 -15.51 -2.14 3.81
N TYR A 442 -15.96 -3.22 3.21
CA TYR A 442 -16.13 -3.26 1.74
C TYR A 442 -17.34 -2.46 1.26
N LEU A 443 -18.42 -2.42 2.03
CA LEU A 443 -19.56 -1.56 1.74
C LEU A 443 -19.19 -0.07 1.91
N PHE A 444 -18.44 0.29 2.95
CA PHE A 444 -17.87 1.63 3.12
C PHE A 444 -17.06 2.05 1.88
N ARG A 445 -16.15 1.19 1.44
CA ARG A 445 -15.34 1.47 0.27
C ARG A 445 -16.18 1.62 -1.01
N ALA A 446 -17.20 0.82 -1.20
CA ALA A 446 -18.10 0.93 -2.36
C ALA A 446 -18.87 2.26 -2.38
N TYR A 447 -19.37 2.73 -1.24
CA TYR A 447 -19.99 4.06 -1.10
C TYR A 447 -18.97 5.18 -1.31
N TYR A 448 -17.74 5.02 -0.79
CA TYR A 448 -16.66 5.98 -0.96
C TYR A 448 -16.32 6.20 -2.44
N ASP A 449 -16.12 5.12 -3.18
CA ASP A 449 -15.81 5.18 -4.62
C ASP A 449 -16.94 5.88 -5.41
N MET A 450 -18.18 5.59 -5.05
CA MET A 450 -19.34 6.23 -5.68
C MET A 450 -19.42 7.72 -5.38
N TYR A 451 -19.17 8.12 -4.12
CA TYR A 451 -19.11 9.52 -3.72
C TYR A 451 -18.03 10.28 -4.50
N VAL A 452 -16.81 9.73 -4.57
CA VAL A 452 -15.70 10.36 -5.29
C VAL A 452 -16.03 10.53 -6.78
N LYS A 453 -16.69 9.53 -7.39
CA LYS A 453 -17.13 9.61 -8.79
C LYS A 453 -18.13 10.73 -9.03
N GLU A 454 -19.17 10.84 -8.19
CA GLU A 454 -20.17 11.89 -8.33
C GLU A 454 -19.58 13.28 -8.07
N LYS A 455 -18.72 13.39 -7.04
CA LYS A 455 -18.04 14.64 -6.71
C LYS A 455 -17.15 15.09 -7.88
N ALA A 456 -16.33 14.20 -8.43
CA ALA A 456 -15.46 14.50 -9.58
C ALA A 456 -16.27 14.97 -10.79
N ALA A 457 -17.38 14.31 -11.10
CA ALA A 457 -18.25 14.69 -12.22
C ALA A 457 -18.92 16.06 -12.01
N ALA A 458 -19.39 16.34 -10.80
CA ALA A 458 -20.06 17.60 -10.47
C ALA A 458 -19.05 18.78 -10.48
N GLU A 459 -17.85 18.58 -9.89
CA GLU A 459 -16.82 19.61 -9.84
C GLU A 459 -16.23 19.93 -11.22
N ALA A 460 -16.01 18.90 -12.07
CA ALA A 460 -15.60 19.12 -13.45
C ALA A 460 -16.64 19.93 -14.25
N LYS A 461 -17.92 19.63 -14.08
CA LYS A 461 -19.00 20.36 -14.73
C LYS A 461 -19.11 21.81 -14.24
N ALA A 462 -18.92 22.05 -12.94
CA ALA A 462 -18.93 23.41 -12.40
C ALA A 462 -17.76 24.24 -12.94
N GLU A 463 -16.58 23.64 -13.04
CA GLU A 463 -15.39 24.27 -13.63
C GLU A 463 -15.59 24.60 -15.12
N GLU A 464 -16.13 23.64 -15.91
CA GLU A 464 -16.47 23.88 -17.32
C GLU A 464 -17.38 25.09 -17.49
N LYS A 465 -18.44 25.21 -16.66
CA LYS A 465 -19.35 26.35 -16.66
C LYS A 465 -18.66 27.65 -16.24
N ALA A 466 -17.77 27.60 -15.25
CA ALA A 466 -17.00 28.76 -14.84
C ALA A 466 -16.11 29.28 -15.99
N TYR A 467 -15.38 28.41 -16.68
CA TYR A 467 -14.63 28.79 -17.87
C TYR A 467 -15.52 29.30 -19.02
N ALA A 468 -16.72 28.73 -19.20
CA ALA A 468 -17.67 29.22 -20.18
C ALA A 468 -18.14 30.64 -19.85
N ALA A 469 -18.38 30.96 -18.57
CA ALA A 469 -18.73 32.28 -18.09
C ALA A 469 -17.57 33.29 -18.31
N LEU A 470 -16.33 32.88 -17.97
CA LEU A 470 -15.14 33.72 -18.20
C LEU A 470 -14.99 34.10 -19.68
N ARG A 471 -15.20 33.17 -20.62
CA ARG A 471 -15.10 33.44 -22.07
C ARG A 471 -16.11 34.47 -22.58
N GLN A 472 -17.16 34.78 -21.81
CA GLN A 472 -18.14 35.83 -22.17
C GLN A 472 -17.66 37.25 -21.81
N TYR A 473 -16.46 37.46 -21.30
CA TYR A 473 -15.94 38.75 -20.88
C TYR A 473 -15.98 39.85 -22.01
N PRO A 474 -15.81 39.51 -23.30
CA PRO A 474 -15.88 40.55 -24.34
C PRO A 474 -17.29 41.17 -24.49
N GLN A 475 -18.35 40.39 -24.15
CA GLN A 475 -19.75 40.83 -24.26
C GLN A 475 -20.29 41.41 -22.95
N LYS A 476 -19.89 40.82 -21.81
CA LYS A 476 -20.45 41.18 -20.49
C LYS A 476 -19.56 42.07 -19.64
N GLY A 477 -18.30 42.23 -20.04
CA GLY A 477 -17.28 42.86 -19.21
C GLY A 477 -16.60 41.89 -18.25
N ILE A 478 -15.36 42.19 -17.88
CA ILE A 478 -14.49 41.29 -17.08
C ILE A 478 -15.12 40.99 -15.69
N ARG A 479 -15.57 42.04 -15.01
CA ARG A 479 -16.12 41.90 -13.64
C ARG A 479 -17.34 41.00 -13.62
N GLU A 480 -18.26 41.15 -14.55
CA GLU A 480 -19.48 40.32 -14.62
C GLU A 480 -19.14 38.89 -14.96
N ALA A 481 -18.24 38.64 -15.91
CA ALA A 481 -17.79 37.33 -16.30
C ALA A 481 -17.12 36.57 -15.13
N VAL A 482 -16.27 37.25 -14.36
CA VAL A 482 -15.59 36.69 -13.18
C VAL A 482 -16.57 36.41 -12.07
N ASN A 483 -17.52 37.31 -11.78
CA ASN A 483 -18.55 37.10 -10.77
C ASN A 483 -19.43 35.89 -11.11
N GLN A 484 -19.85 35.76 -12.38
CA GLN A 484 -20.64 34.64 -12.84
C GLN A 484 -19.85 33.32 -12.74
N ALA A 485 -18.59 33.30 -13.11
CA ALA A 485 -17.71 32.12 -12.97
C ALA A 485 -17.59 31.70 -11.50
N GLY A 486 -17.42 32.67 -10.59
CA GLY A 486 -17.39 32.38 -9.15
C GLY A 486 -18.71 31.80 -8.63
N ALA A 487 -19.85 32.28 -9.12
CA ALA A 487 -21.16 31.76 -8.76
C ALA A 487 -21.38 30.31 -9.24
N GLU A 488 -20.89 29.94 -10.44
CA GLU A 488 -20.98 28.57 -10.93
C GLU A 488 -20.17 27.58 -10.06
N LEU A 489 -19.00 27.98 -9.55
CA LEU A 489 -18.20 27.17 -8.64
C LEU A 489 -18.86 27.07 -7.25
N ALA A 490 -19.39 28.19 -6.73
CA ALA A 490 -20.02 28.24 -5.42
C ALA A 490 -21.37 27.50 -5.36
N ALA A 491 -22.03 27.26 -6.50
CA ALA A 491 -23.31 26.55 -6.54
C ALA A 491 -23.26 25.14 -5.95
N LEU A 492 -22.08 24.52 -5.88
CA LEU A 492 -21.88 23.20 -5.24
C LEU A 492 -21.95 23.26 -3.71
N ASP A 493 -21.79 24.43 -3.10
CA ASP A 493 -21.87 24.61 -1.65
C ASP A 493 -23.32 24.50 -1.16
N ASP A 494 -24.29 24.96 -1.97
CA ASP A 494 -25.73 24.88 -1.68
C ASP A 494 -26.30 23.49 -1.92
N ALA A 495 -25.69 22.70 -2.83
CA ALA A 495 -26.10 21.35 -3.19
C ALA A 495 -24.87 20.43 -3.33
N PRO A 496 -24.28 20.01 -2.20
CA PRO A 496 -23.07 19.16 -2.23
C PRO A 496 -23.33 17.85 -2.98
N PRO A 497 -22.46 17.49 -3.95
CA PRO A 497 -22.62 16.26 -4.71
C PRO A 497 -22.47 15.04 -3.80
N GLY A 498 -23.24 13.98 -4.07
CA GLY A 498 -23.11 12.71 -3.35
C GLY A 498 -23.50 12.76 -1.88
N ALA A 499 -24.25 13.77 -1.41
CA ALA A 499 -24.61 13.96 0.01
C ALA A 499 -25.27 12.73 0.65
N GLU A 500 -26.02 11.93 -0.14
CA GLU A 500 -26.61 10.68 0.35
C GLU A 500 -25.54 9.62 0.61
N PHE A 501 -24.59 9.45 -0.29
CA PHE A 501 -23.46 8.53 -0.10
C PHE A 501 -22.60 8.94 1.08
N ARG A 502 -22.38 10.24 1.28
CA ARG A 502 -21.66 10.79 2.43
C ARG A 502 -22.24 10.32 3.76
N LYS A 503 -23.58 10.29 3.90
CA LYS A 503 -24.24 9.80 5.12
C LYS A 503 -23.96 8.32 5.37
N HIS A 504 -23.97 7.51 4.31
CA HIS A 504 -23.63 6.08 4.42
C HIS A 504 -22.17 5.87 4.82
N ILE A 505 -21.24 6.62 4.22
CA ILE A 505 -19.81 6.60 4.56
C ILE A 505 -19.61 6.92 6.04
N GLU A 506 -20.22 7.99 6.55
CA GLU A 506 -20.11 8.38 7.96
C GLU A 506 -20.73 7.34 8.91
N THR A 507 -21.86 6.77 8.55
CA THR A 507 -22.53 5.72 9.34
C THR A 507 -21.65 4.47 9.42
N LEU A 508 -21.17 3.98 8.29
CA LEU A 508 -20.29 2.80 8.23
C LEU A 508 -18.95 3.06 8.90
N GLY A 509 -18.41 4.28 8.76
CA GLY A 509 -17.20 4.68 9.46
C GLY A 509 -17.32 4.58 10.97
N ARG A 510 -18.46 5.00 11.55
CA ARG A 510 -18.74 4.84 12.99
C ARG A 510 -18.88 3.37 13.38
N GLN A 511 -19.57 2.57 12.56
CA GLN A 511 -19.67 1.13 12.79
C GLN A 511 -18.28 0.45 12.75
N LEU A 512 -17.38 0.84 11.84
CA LEU A 512 -16.01 0.33 11.78
C LEU A 512 -15.18 0.74 12.99
N LEU A 513 -15.35 1.96 13.49
CA LEU A 513 -14.71 2.38 14.74
C LEU A 513 -15.19 1.51 15.92
N ASP A 514 -16.53 1.33 16.05
CA ASP A 514 -17.13 0.58 17.15
C ASP A 514 -16.81 -0.93 17.08
N SER A 515 -16.78 -1.51 15.89
CA SER A 515 -16.61 -2.95 15.70
C SER A 515 -15.16 -3.43 15.74
N ILE A 516 -14.22 -2.63 15.21
CA ILE A 516 -12.81 -3.04 15.03
C ILE A 516 -11.79 -1.93 15.34
N GLY A 517 -12.23 -0.78 15.85
CA GLY A 517 -11.32 0.31 16.17
C GLY A 517 -10.70 1.01 14.97
N PHE A 518 -11.32 0.94 13.79
CA PHE A 518 -10.80 1.57 12.58
C PHE A 518 -10.96 3.09 12.63
N GLN A 519 -9.84 3.81 12.66
CA GLN A 519 -9.76 5.25 12.87
C GLN A 519 -9.65 5.98 11.53
N LEU A 520 -10.79 6.45 11.01
CA LEU A 520 -10.91 6.98 9.65
C LEU A 520 -10.76 8.50 9.55
N SER A 521 -10.60 9.22 10.65
CA SER A 521 -10.43 10.69 10.71
C SER A 521 -9.71 11.11 11.98
N VAL A 522 -9.00 12.23 11.94
CA VAL A 522 -8.46 12.91 13.14
C VAL A 522 -9.53 13.64 13.93
N LYS A 523 -10.73 13.82 13.36
CA LYS A 523 -11.87 14.49 13.99
C LYS A 523 -12.65 13.52 14.87
N GLU A 524 -13.24 14.05 15.94
CA GLU A 524 -14.20 13.30 16.75
C GLU A 524 -15.35 12.73 15.89
N PRO A 525 -15.77 11.48 16.12
CA PRO A 525 -15.31 10.55 17.17
C PRO A 525 -14.19 9.60 16.75
N PHE A 526 -13.61 9.73 15.55
CA PHE A 526 -12.75 8.73 14.93
C PHE A 526 -11.32 8.67 15.49
N LEU A 527 -10.83 9.76 16.08
CA LEU A 527 -9.62 9.83 16.92
C LEU A 527 -8.31 9.28 16.32
N ALA A 528 -8.16 9.29 14.98
CA ALA A 528 -6.88 8.98 14.37
C ALA A 528 -5.81 9.96 14.86
N LYS A 529 -4.60 9.49 15.14
CA LYS A 529 -3.52 10.33 15.69
C LYS A 529 -3.10 11.43 14.71
N ASN A 530 -3.04 11.13 13.44
CA ASN A 530 -2.74 12.09 12.38
C ASN A 530 -3.50 11.75 11.09
N SER A 531 -3.64 12.73 10.21
CA SER A 531 -4.37 12.58 8.94
C SER A 531 -3.65 11.71 7.91
N GLU A 532 -2.42 11.33 8.15
CA GLU A 532 -1.64 10.52 7.22
C GLU A 532 -1.94 9.02 7.36
N ARG A 533 -2.37 8.55 8.53
CA ARG A 533 -2.52 7.12 8.85
C ARG A 533 -3.97 6.68 8.82
N GLY A 534 -4.43 6.23 7.66
CA GLY A 534 -5.77 5.66 7.49
C GLY A 534 -6.94 6.65 7.60
N ALA A 535 -6.66 7.93 7.85
CA ALA A 535 -7.67 8.96 8.07
C ALA A 535 -8.32 9.42 6.75
N VAL A 536 -8.84 8.49 5.95
CA VAL A 536 -9.36 8.75 4.59
C VAL A 536 -10.53 9.73 4.55
N LEU A 537 -11.30 9.86 5.64
CA LEU A 537 -12.39 10.85 5.70
C LEU A 537 -11.89 12.30 5.75
N ASP A 538 -10.66 12.54 6.14
CA ASP A 538 -10.07 13.89 6.15
C ASP A 538 -9.69 14.36 4.74
N TRP A 539 -9.54 13.43 3.80
CA TRP A 539 -9.22 13.71 2.40
C TRP A 539 -10.43 13.70 1.48
N LEU A 540 -11.57 13.18 1.94
CA LEU A 540 -12.77 12.98 1.14
C LEU A 540 -13.27 14.27 0.49
N ASP A 541 -13.10 15.42 1.15
CA ASP A 541 -13.58 16.72 0.72
C ASP A 541 -12.54 17.54 -0.05
N GLN A 542 -11.37 16.98 -0.34
CA GLN A 542 -10.36 17.67 -1.16
C GLN A 542 -10.95 18.07 -2.52
N PRO A 543 -10.74 19.30 -3.00
CA PRO A 543 -11.18 19.71 -4.32
C PRO A 543 -10.58 18.82 -5.41
N LEU A 544 -11.40 18.44 -6.38
CA LEU A 544 -11.02 17.65 -7.56
C LEU A 544 -10.99 18.48 -8.84
N ASN A 545 -11.03 19.81 -8.70
CA ASN A 545 -10.92 20.79 -9.76
C ASN A 545 -10.05 21.99 -9.30
N ASP A 546 -9.83 22.94 -10.20
CA ASP A 546 -9.01 24.13 -9.95
C ASP A 546 -9.75 25.24 -9.14
N ARG A 547 -10.90 24.97 -8.48
CA ARG A 547 -11.69 25.99 -7.77
C ARG A 547 -10.84 26.86 -6.82
N PRO A 548 -9.98 26.31 -5.92
CA PRO A 548 -9.20 27.15 -4.99
C PRO A 548 -8.22 28.09 -5.71
N TRP A 549 -7.63 27.61 -6.80
CA TRP A 549 -6.76 28.45 -7.65
C TRP A 549 -7.55 29.50 -8.42
N LEU A 550 -8.68 29.11 -9.04
CA LEU A 550 -9.54 30.05 -9.79
C LEU A 550 -10.07 31.17 -8.91
N GLU A 551 -10.55 30.88 -7.70
CA GLU A 551 -11.03 31.87 -6.74
C GLU A 551 -9.92 32.89 -6.40
N LYS A 552 -8.68 32.42 -6.25
CA LYS A 552 -7.52 33.29 -6.05
C LYS A 552 -7.22 34.16 -7.27
N GLN A 553 -7.30 33.60 -8.49
CA GLN A 553 -7.12 34.35 -9.71
C GLN A 553 -8.24 35.38 -9.89
N PHE A 554 -9.50 35.03 -9.58
CA PHE A 554 -10.64 35.98 -9.62
C PHE A 554 -10.40 37.17 -8.71
N GLN A 555 -9.92 36.94 -7.48
CA GLN A 555 -9.52 38.06 -6.61
C GLN A 555 -8.43 38.94 -7.22
N ASN A 556 -7.38 38.33 -7.78
CA ASN A 556 -6.28 39.07 -8.42
C ASN A 556 -6.79 39.92 -9.61
N ILE A 557 -7.68 39.39 -10.45
CA ILE A 557 -8.27 40.07 -11.58
C ILE A 557 -9.11 41.26 -11.10
N LEU A 558 -9.99 41.05 -10.11
CA LEU A 558 -10.91 42.07 -9.63
C LEU A 558 -10.25 43.25 -8.91
N VAL A 559 -9.06 43.03 -8.29
CA VAL A 559 -8.30 44.08 -7.59
C VAL A 559 -7.25 44.74 -8.47
N ALA A 560 -7.02 44.25 -9.70
CA ALA A 560 -6.04 44.84 -10.62
C ALA A 560 -6.41 46.30 -11.00
N ARG A 561 -5.38 47.16 -11.15
CA ARG A 561 -5.50 48.62 -11.19
C ARG A 561 -6.27 49.18 -12.40
N ASN A 562 -6.26 48.45 -13.51
CA ASN A 562 -6.89 48.89 -14.76
C ASN A 562 -7.40 47.70 -15.57
N GLU A 563 -8.28 47.99 -16.52
CA GLU A 563 -8.94 46.98 -17.36
C GLU A 563 -7.95 46.20 -18.24
N ALA A 564 -6.88 46.83 -18.71
CA ALA A 564 -5.87 46.14 -19.53
C ALA A 564 -5.16 45.04 -18.73
N THR A 565 -4.75 45.33 -17.49
CA THR A 565 -4.16 44.33 -16.57
C THR A 565 -5.18 43.26 -16.18
N GLN A 566 -6.43 43.66 -15.94
CA GLN A 566 -7.51 42.68 -15.67
C GLN A 566 -7.69 41.70 -16.82
N LYS A 567 -7.68 42.23 -18.07
CA LYS A 567 -7.80 41.41 -19.27
C LYS A 567 -6.60 40.48 -19.43
N GLU A 568 -5.38 40.95 -19.23
CA GLU A 568 -4.16 40.14 -19.30
C GLU A 568 -4.20 38.98 -18.32
N LEU A 569 -4.57 39.23 -17.06
CA LEU A 569 -4.71 38.18 -16.03
C LEU A 569 -5.80 37.19 -16.39
N LEU A 570 -6.95 37.67 -16.91
CA LEU A 570 -8.05 36.79 -17.32
C LEU A 570 -7.66 35.89 -18.50
N GLU A 571 -7.00 36.47 -19.52
CA GLU A 571 -6.53 35.73 -20.68
C GLU A 571 -5.46 34.68 -20.28
N LYS A 572 -4.59 34.99 -19.31
CA LYS A 572 -3.65 34.03 -18.74
C LYS A 572 -4.37 32.81 -18.10
N VAL A 573 -5.46 33.05 -17.37
CA VAL A 573 -6.28 31.97 -16.80
C VAL A 573 -6.94 31.17 -17.90
N LEU A 574 -7.57 31.81 -18.88
CA LEU A 574 -8.28 31.12 -19.97
C LEU A 574 -7.37 30.31 -20.88
N ASN A 575 -6.11 30.70 -21.01
CA ASN A 575 -5.13 30.05 -21.89
C ASN A 575 -4.02 29.32 -21.13
N TRP A 576 -4.23 28.97 -19.87
CA TRP A 576 -3.18 28.33 -19.06
C TRP A 576 -2.64 27.06 -19.71
N GLU A 577 -3.52 26.16 -20.12
CA GLU A 577 -3.16 24.89 -20.75
C GLU A 577 -2.95 24.99 -22.29
N ASN A 578 -3.12 26.17 -22.87
CA ASN A 578 -3.00 26.38 -24.31
C ASN A 578 -1.56 26.70 -24.72
N PRO A 579 -0.83 25.78 -25.37
CA PRO A 579 0.55 26.01 -25.80
C PRO A 579 0.67 26.84 -27.09
N GLY A 580 -0.45 27.21 -27.70
CA GLY A 580 -0.46 27.82 -29.03
C GLY A 580 -0.31 26.83 -30.19
N GLU A 581 -0.38 27.35 -31.43
CA GLU A 581 -0.30 26.52 -32.64
C GLU A 581 1.09 25.86 -32.77
N GLY A 582 1.14 24.54 -32.94
CA GLY A 582 2.38 23.78 -33.05
C GLY A 582 3.15 23.60 -31.73
N GLY A 583 2.53 23.96 -30.61
CA GLY A 583 3.02 23.68 -29.27
C GLY A 583 2.34 22.45 -28.64
N PHE A 584 2.83 22.05 -27.46
CA PHE A 584 2.34 20.90 -26.70
C PHE A 584 2.21 21.28 -25.22
N TYR A 585 1.23 20.65 -24.54
CA TYR A 585 1.01 20.76 -23.11
C TYR A 585 0.81 19.37 -22.49
N ASP A 586 1.50 19.11 -21.39
CA ASP A 586 1.36 17.88 -20.59
C ASP A 586 1.16 18.24 -19.12
N ASP A 587 0.14 17.66 -18.50
CA ASP A 587 -0.08 17.58 -17.05
C ASP A 587 0.42 16.22 -16.60
N LEU A 588 1.70 16.15 -16.19
CA LEU A 588 2.42 14.88 -16.00
C LEU A 588 1.94 14.08 -14.79
N GLY A 589 1.30 14.74 -13.80
CA GLY A 589 0.67 14.04 -12.68
C GLY A 589 -0.66 13.37 -13.02
N ASN A 590 -1.24 13.70 -14.18
CA ASN A 590 -2.52 13.18 -14.64
C ASN A 590 -2.35 12.11 -15.74
N PRO A 591 -2.56 10.82 -15.46
CA PRO A 591 -2.43 9.76 -16.47
C PRO A 591 -3.27 9.96 -17.73
N GLN A 592 -4.29 10.84 -17.68
CA GLN A 592 -5.16 11.15 -18.82
C GLN A 592 -4.66 12.34 -19.66
N LYS A 593 -3.67 13.10 -19.18
CA LYS A 593 -3.14 14.32 -19.83
C LYS A 593 -1.61 14.33 -19.99
N GLN A 594 -0.97 13.18 -20.06
CA GLN A 594 0.48 13.01 -20.17
C GLN A 594 0.89 12.18 -21.41
N PRO A 595 0.42 12.52 -22.63
CA PRO A 595 0.62 11.67 -23.83
C PRO A 595 2.10 11.55 -24.26
N HIS A 596 2.95 12.49 -23.85
CA HIS A 596 4.37 12.50 -24.24
C HIS A 596 5.29 11.94 -23.15
N LEU A 597 4.76 11.55 -21.99
CA LEU A 597 5.54 10.91 -20.95
C LEU A 597 6.00 9.51 -21.38
N VAL A 598 7.32 9.28 -21.38
CA VAL A 598 7.90 7.99 -21.76
C VAL A 598 7.90 7.07 -20.56
N LYS A 599 7.08 6.01 -20.62
CA LYS A 599 7.10 4.92 -19.65
C LYS A 599 8.25 3.98 -19.98
N GLN A 600 9.30 3.99 -19.17
CA GLN A 600 10.52 3.23 -19.45
C GLN A 600 10.34 1.72 -19.25
N LYS A 601 9.45 1.33 -18.32
CA LYS A 601 9.07 -0.06 -18.06
C LYS A 601 7.56 -0.16 -17.92
N SER A 602 7.01 -1.28 -18.31
CA SER A 602 5.62 -1.59 -17.99
C SER A 602 5.48 -1.96 -16.51
N TRP A 603 4.26 -1.92 -15.99
CA TRP A 603 4.00 -2.36 -14.63
C TRP A 603 4.33 -3.84 -14.41
N GLU A 604 4.17 -4.68 -15.45
CA GLU A 604 4.51 -6.09 -15.43
C GLU A 604 6.03 -6.33 -15.40
N GLU A 605 6.81 -5.43 -15.98
CA GLU A 605 8.27 -5.51 -15.91
C GLU A 605 8.80 -5.01 -14.55
N ASP A 606 8.11 -4.06 -13.94
CA ASP A 606 8.49 -3.48 -12.65
C ASP A 606 7.25 -3.13 -11.81
N PRO A 607 6.69 -4.09 -11.06
CA PRO A 607 5.59 -3.82 -10.16
C PRO A 607 5.91 -2.79 -9.07
N GLY A 608 7.18 -2.54 -8.77
CA GLY A 608 7.64 -1.48 -7.88
C GLY A 608 7.42 -0.08 -8.44
N TYR A 609 7.20 0.02 -9.76
CA TYR A 609 6.80 1.21 -10.48
C TYR A 609 7.70 2.41 -10.22
N VAL A 610 8.86 2.40 -10.86
CA VAL A 610 9.87 3.46 -10.72
C VAL A 610 9.42 4.84 -11.21
N GLN A 611 8.32 4.93 -11.97
CA GLN A 611 7.70 6.13 -12.48
C GLN A 611 6.24 6.17 -12.04
N SER A 612 5.89 7.00 -11.07
CA SER A 612 4.54 7.04 -10.50
C SER A 612 4.01 8.46 -10.35
N PRO A 613 2.71 8.69 -10.53
CA PRO A 613 2.08 9.93 -10.10
C PRO A 613 2.08 9.98 -8.56
N GLN A 614 2.40 11.15 -8.03
CA GLN A 614 2.36 11.44 -6.60
C GLN A 614 1.40 12.60 -6.35
N CYS A 615 0.75 12.61 -5.19
CA CYS A 615 -0.11 13.71 -4.76
C CYS A 615 0.45 14.42 -3.55
N GLU A 616 0.36 15.74 -3.56
CA GLU A 616 0.49 16.57 -2.37
C GLU A 616 -0.88 17.01 -1.89
N TYR A 617 -1.15 16.80 -0.62
CA TYR A 617 -2.37 17.27 0.00
C TYR A 617 -2.20 18.71 0.40
N SER A 618 -2.65 19.62 -0.45
CA SER A 618 -2.57 21.04 -0.20
C SER A 618 -3.96 21.65 -0.12
N THR A 619 -4.21 22.39 0.94
CA THR A 619 -5.37 23.29 1.06
C THR A 619 -5.11 24.67 0.44
N SER A 620 -3.95 24.85 -0.23
CA SER A 620 -3.54 26.10 -0.81
C SER A 620 -4.30 26.42 -2.10
N SER A 621 -4.22 27.67 -2.54
CA SER A 621 -4.75 28.16 -3.81
C SER A 621 -3.87 27.77 -5.02
N MET A 622 -3.27 26.58 -4.99
CA MET A 622 -2.49 26.03 -6.10
C MET A 622 -3.41 25.36 -7.13
N ARG A 623 -2.95 25.29 -8.36
CA ARG A 623 -3.60 24.46 -9.39
C ARG A 623 -3.61 23.00 -8.96
N LEU A 624 -4.61 22.26 -9.39
CA LEU A 624 -4.69 20.83 -9.15
C LEU A 624 -3.48 20.10 -9.77
N SER A 625 -3.06 20.49 -10.97
CA SER A 625 -1.86 19.99 -11.65
C SER A 625 -0.54 20.23 -10.91
N TRP A 626 -0.51 21.10 -9.89
CA TRP A 626 0.67 21.33 -9.03
C TRP A 626 0.62 20.53 -7.74
N GLN A 627 -0.49 19.88 -7.46
CA GLN A 627 -0.68 19.02 -6.30
C GLN A 627 -0.37 17.55 -6.60
N ASP A 628 -0.18 17.23 -7.86
CA ASP A 628 0.33 15.94 -8.32
C ASP A 628 1.43 16.13 -9.37
N GLN A 629 2.26 15.12 -9.55
CA GLN A 629 3.38 15.13 -10.50
C GLN A 629 3.70 13.71 -10.95
N ALA A 630 4.37 13.59 -12.09
CA ALA A 630 5.10 12.39 -12.41
C ALA A 630 6.38 12.34 -11.55
N GLN A 631 6.67 11.19 -11.00
CA GLN A 631 7.88 10.96 -10.22
C GLN A 631 8.57 9.69 -10.66
N THR A 632 9.87 9.76 -10.90
CA THR A 632 10.73 8.59 -11.01
C THR A 632 11.44 8.36 -9.68
N LEU A 633 11.82 7.10 -9.42
CA LEU A 633 12.55 6.78 -8.19
C LEU A 633 14.06 6.80 -8.42
N PHE A 634 14.77 7.34 -7.43
CA PHE A 634 16.24 7.33 -7.31
C PHE A 634 16.96 7.89 -8.55
N GLY A 635 17.84 7.12 -9.16
CA GLY A 635 18.63 7.52 -10.32
C GLY A 635 17.94 7.36 -11.69
N THR A 636 16.67 6.93 -11.72
CA THR A 636 15.93 6.78 -12.96
C THR A 636 15.56 8.14 -13.53
N PRO A 637 15.91 8.50 -14.78
CA PRO A 637 15.54 9.77 -15.39
C PRO A 637 14.03 9.82 -15.66
N LEU A 638 13.43 11.01 -15.61
CA LEU A 638 12.09 11.25 -16.11
C LEU A 638 12.19 11.77 -17.54
N ILE A 639 11.49 11.13 -18.47
CA ILE A 639 11.63 11.42 -19.90
C ILE A 639 10.29 11.80 -20.50
N VAL A 640 10.30 12.90 -21.29
CA VAL A 640 9.18 13.35 -22.14
C VAL A 640 9.67 13.46 -23.56
N LYS A 641 8.90 12.96 -24.54
CA LYS A 641 9.28 12.95 -25.94
C LYS A 641 8.21 13.57 -26.83
N TYR A 642 8.63 14.50 -27.68
CA TYR A 642 7.80 15.17 -28.68
C TYR A 642 8.27 14.78 -30.08
N ASP A 643 7.33 14.44 -30.96
CA ASP A 643 7.57 14.11 -32.36
C ASP A 643 6.80 15.09 -33.25
N ASN A 644 7.13 15.12 -34.54
CA ASN A 644 6.51 15.99 -35.57
C ASN A 644 6.67 17.49 -35.29
N LEU A 645 7.80 17.89 -34.75
CA LEU A 645 8.17 19.28 -34.56
C LEU A 645 8.51 19.92 -35.91
N ASP A 646 8.29 21.24 -36.03
CA ASP A 646 8.76 22.02 -37.18
C ASP A 646 10.28 22.25 -37.04
N PRO A 647 11.11 21.63 -37.91
CA PRO A 647 12.57 21.76 -37.80
C PRO A 647 13.12 23.14 -38.07
N ASN A 648 12.29 24.06 -38.60
CA ASN A 648 12.67 25.47 -38.88
C ASN A 648 12.19 26.43 -37.79
N ALA A 649 11.43 25.97 -36.83
CA ALA A 649 10.92 26.81 -35.76
C ALA A 649 11.88 26.81 -34.55
N ALA A 650 11.86 27.90 -33.79
CA ALA A 650 12.44 27.95 -32.46
C ALA A 650 11.38 27.52 -31.43
N TYR A 651 11.84 26.85 -30.40
CA TYR A 651 10.97 26.41 -29.32
C TYR A 651 11.44 26.96 -27.97
N LYS A 652 10.48 27.17 -27.08
CA LYS A 652 10.69 27.49 -25.68
C LYS A 652 10.03 26.41 -24.82
N LEU A 653 10.72 25.92 -23.82
CA LEU A 653 10.22 25.07 -22.81
C LEU A 653 9.74 25.90 -21.61
N ARG A 654 8.53 25.61 -21.11
CA ARG A 654 8.04 26.07 -19.82
C ARG A 654 7.76 24.85 -18.96
N VAL A 655 8.21 24.83 -17.71
CA VAL A 655 8.07 23.68 -16.81
C VAL A 655 7.63 24.14 -15.43
N THR A 656 6.71 23.40 -14.80
CA THR A 656 6.40 23.52 -13.38
C THR A 656 7.02 22.35 -12.64
N TYR A 657 7.95 22.66 -11.74
CA TYR A 657 8.51 21.70 -10.80
C TYR A 657 7.71 21.74 -9.50
N ALA A 658 7.03 20.66 -9.19
CA ALA A 658 6.26 20.49 -7.96
C ALA A 658 6.46 19.08 -7.41
N GLY A 659 6.18 18.89 -6.13
CA GLY A 659 6.26 17.59 -5.48
C GLY A 659 6.65 17.68 -4.02
N ARG A 660 6.32 16.63 -3.27
CA ARG A 660 6.52 16.55 -1.82
C ARG A 660 7.99 16.58 -1.41
N PHE A 661 8.82 15.91 -2.21
CA PHE A 661 10.23 15.76 -1.87
C PHE A 661 11.04 16.74 -2.66
N ARG A 662 11.75 17.63 -1.97
CA ARG A 662 12.66 18.54 -2.64
C ARG A 662 13.69 17.75 -3.44
N ALA A 663 13.83 18.08 -4.71
CA ALA A 663 14.79 17.48 -5.61
C ALA A 663 15.61 18.58 -6.30
N THR A 664 16.88 18.32 -6.47
CA THR A 664 17.77 19.06 -7.38
C THR A 664 17.92 18.24 -8.64
N MET A 665 17.52 18.78 -9.77
CA MET A 665 17.53 18.09 -11.06
C MET A 665 18.33 18.90 -12.09
N LYS A 666 18.90 18.20 -13.08
CA LYS A 666 19.37 18.82 -14.33
C LYS A 666 18.50 18.34 -15.47
N LEU A 667 18.36 19.18 -16.50
CA LEU A 667 17.60 18.88 -17.70
C LEU A 667 18.48 18.88 -18.94
N THR A 668 18.39 17.84 -19.74
CA THR A 668 19.04 17.74 -21.04
C THR A 668 18.03 17.48 -22.15
N ALA A 669 18.33 17.95 -23.36
CA ALA A 669 17.64 17.58 -24.59
C ALA A 669 18.53 16.63 -25.40
N ASP A 670 17.93 15.54 -25.93
CA ASP A 670 18.56 14.52 -26.78
C ASP A 670 19.88 13.98 -26.20
N GLY A 671 19.96 13.93 -24.89
CA GLY A 671 21.11 13.45 -24.14
C GLY A 671 22.40 14.31 -24.23
N THR A 672 22.41 15.34 -25.10
CA THR A 672 23.61 16.13 -25.40
C THR A 672 23.48 17.61 -25.10
N PHE A 673 22.32 18.22 -25.27
CA PHE A 673 22.13 19.63 -25.05
C PHE A 673 21.68 19.90 -23.61
N GLU A 674 22.48 20.60 -22.83
CA GLU A 674 22.09 21.04 -21.49
C GLU A 674 21.08 22.20 -21.61
N ILE A 675 19.85 21.98 -21.09
CA ILE A 675 18.81 23.00 -20.99
C ILE A 675 18.99 23.81 -19.72
N HIS A 676 19.23 23.12 -18.60
CA HIS A 676 19.70 23.73 -17.36
C HIS A 676 20.55 22.75 -16.55
N GLY A 677 21.57 23.26 -15.88
CA GLY A 677 22.38 22.53 -14.91
C GLY A 677 21.60 22.18 -13.64
N PRO A 678 22.29 21.74 -12.57
CA PRO A 678 21.64 21.43 -11.29
C PRO A 678 20.79 22.61 -10.79
N MET A 679 19.49 22.39 -10.66
CA MET A 679 18.52 23.37 -10.20
C MET A 679 17.61 22.76 -9.15
N PRO A 680 17.51 23.35 -7.95
CA PRO A 680 16.53 22.95 -6.96
C PRO A 680 15.12 23.35 -7.39
N GLN A 681 14.12 22.65 -6.87
CA GLN A 681 12.72 23.01 -7.07
C GLN A 681 12.45 24.45 -6.63
N PRO A 682 11.80 25.28 -7.48
CA PRO A 682 11.45 26.66 -7.14
C PRO A 682 10.58 26.75 -5.88
N ASN A 683 10.82 27.79 -5.07
CA ASN A 683 9.99 28.10 -3.92
C ASN A 683 9.80 29.64 -3.84
N PRO A 684 8.58 30.18 -4.08
CA PRO A 684 7.33 29.45 -4.32
C PRO A 684 7.33 28.67 -5.64
N ILE A 685 6.41 27.67 -5.73
CA ILE A 685 6.20 26.92 -6.97
C ILE A 685 5.66 27.88 -8.02
N GLU A 686 6.37 27.99 -9.14
CA GLU A 686 5.97 28.76 -10.32
C GLU A 686 6.60 28.15 -11.59
N PRO A 687 5.97 28.31 -12.76
CA PRO A 687 6.57 27.86 -14.01
C PRO A 687 7.87 28.62 -14.32
N VAL A 688 8.89 27.89 -14.75
CA VAL A 688 10.17 28.41 -15.23
C VAL A 688 10.31 28.18 -16.74
N GLU A 689 11.01 29.08 -17.43
CA GLU A 689 11.14 29.03 -18.91
C GLU A 689 12.60 28.89 -19.34
N PHE A 690 12.81 28.06 -20.38
CA PHE A 690 14.12 27.83 -20.99
C PHE A 690 14.01 27.88 -22.51
N ASP A 691 15.05 28.37 -23.20
CA ASP A 691 15.15 28.24 -24.63
C ASP A 691 15.64 26.85 -25.03
N ILE A 692 15.00 26.22 -26.01
CA ILE A 692 15.47 24.97 -26.60
C ILE A 692 16.48 25.31 -27.72
N PRO A 693 17.68 24.74 -27.71
CA PRO A 693 18.62 24.88 -28.81
C PRO A 693 18.01 24.42 -30.12
N THR A 694 18.09 25.22 -31.16
CA THR A 694 17.51 24.89 -32.47
C THR A 694 18.06 23.59 -33.06
N ASP A 695 19.29 23.23 -32.71
CA ASP A 695 19.91 21.99 -33.14
C ASP A 695 19.24 20.74 -32.54
N ALA A 696 18.60 20.84 -31.38
CA ALA A 696 17.89 19.75 -30.73
C ALA A 696 16.55 19.40 -31.40
N THR A 697 16.00 20.27 -32.25
CA THR A 697 14.70 20.04 -32.91
C THR A 697 14.80 19.90 -34.42
N LYS A 698 16.03 19.89 -35.00
CA LYS A 698 16.25 19.86 -36.45
C LYS A 698 15.78 18.59 -37.14
N ASP A 699 15.72 17.48 -36.46
CA ASP A 699 15.25 16.21 -36.98
C ASP A 699 13.72 16.05 -36.85
N GLY A 700 13.03 17.06 -36.26
CA GLY A 700 11.60 17.04 -36.03
C GLY A 700 11.17 16.30 -34.78
N SER A 701 12.11 15.94 -33.89
CA SER A 701 11.85 15.33 -32.59
C SER A 701 12.55 16.07 -31.45
N LEU A 702 12.17 15.81 -30.21
CA LEU A 702 12.82 16.34 -29.01
C LEU A 702 12.57 15.38 -27.84
N GLU A 703 13.64 14.87 -27.24
CA GLU A 703 13.59 14.12 -26.01
C GLU A 703 14.13 14.97 -24.86
N LEU A 704 13.30 15.22 -23.85
CA LEU A 704 13.66 15.94 -22.64
C LEU A 704 13.90 14.92 -21.52
N SER A 705 15.07 14.96 -20.89
CA SER A 705 15.45 14.03 -19.82
C SER A 705 15.85 14.80 -18.55
N TRP A 706 15.03 14.68 -17.50
CA TRP A 706 15.36 15.15 -16.16
C TRP A 706 16.16 14.08 -15.43
N ASN A 707 17.31 14.46 -14.90
CA ASN A 707 18.19 13.58 -14.17
C ASN A 707 18.37 14.10 -12.75
N LEU A 708 18.25 13.21 -11.78
CA LEU A 708 18.41 13.53 -10.37
C LEU A 708 19.86 13.84 -10.04
N ILE A 709 20.07 14.92 -9.28
CA ILE A 709 21.35 15.27 -8.67
C ILE A 709 21.30 15.03 -7.17
N GLU A 710 20.16 15.41 -6.52
CA GLU A 710 19.95 15.24 -5.10
C GLU A 710 18.46 15.08 -4.80
N GLY A 711 18.11 14.24 -3.83
CA GLY A 711 16.74 13.98 -3.41
C GLY A 711 16.28 12.55 -3.71
N ARG A 712 14.96 12.33 -3.72
CA ARG A 712 14.38 10.98 -3.84
C ARG A 712 14.05 10.54 -5.26
N GLY A 713 14.08 11.44 -6.22
CA GLY A 713 13.75 11.15 -7.62
C GLY A 713 13.37 12.42 -8.37
N CYS A 714 13.26 12.33 -9.70
CA CYS A 714 12.81 13.44 -10.52
C CYS A 714 11.30 13.67 -10.32
N GLN A 715 10.89 14.95 -10.23
CA GLN A 715 9.50 15.34 -9.99
C GLN A 715 9.14 16.51 -10.91
N VAL A 716 8.19 16.29 -11.82
CA VAL A 716 7.73 17.29 -12.79
C VAL A 716 6.21 17.26 -12.86
N ALA A 717 5.57 18.41 -12.73
CA ALA A 717 4.12 18.57 -12.73
C ALA A 717 3.55 18.93 -14.10
N GLU A 718 4.02 20.01 -14.71
CA GLU A 718 3.52 20.45 -16.02
C GLU A 718 4.67 20.77 -16.97
N VAL A 719 4.43 20.51 -18.25
CA VAL A 719 5.37 20.84 -19.33
C VAL A 719 4.64 21.50 -20.48
N TRP A 720 5.12 22.64 -20.95
CA TRP A 720 4.71 23.26 -22.22
C TRP A 720 5.92 23.32 -23.15
N LEU A 721 5.76 22.82 -24.34
CA LEU A 721 6.66 23.10 -25.45
C LEU A 721 6.00 24.17 -26.34
N LEU A 722 6.51 25.38 -26.31
CA LEU A 722 5.93 26.55 -26.97
C LEU A 722 6.68 26.81 -28.27
N LYS A 723 5.99 26.81 -29.41
CA LYS A 723 6.54 27.21 -30.71
C LYS A 723 6.62 28.74 -30.75
N LYS A 724 7.80 29.31 -31.05
CA LYS A 724 8.02 30.75 -31.23
C LYS A 724 7.65 31.24 -32.61
#